data_c614e3ffcceef43b0b9a84141d250d66
#
_entry.id   c614e3ffcceef43b0b9a84141d250d66
#
_cell.length_a   1.000
_cell.length_b   1.000
_cell.length_c   1.000
_cell.angle_alpha   90.00
_cell.angle_beta   90.00
_cell.angle_gamma   90.00
#
_symmetry.space_group_name_H-M   'P 1'
#
loop_
_entity.id
_entity.type
_entity.pdbx_description
1 polymer ?
#
loop_
_entity_poly.entity_id
_entity_poly.type
_entity_poly.pdbx_seq_one_letter_code
_entity_poly.pdbx_strand_id
1 'polypeptide(L)'
;MMHTQIPLTRDLVLIGGGHTHAIVLRKWGMAPLAGVRLTVINPGPTAPYSGMLPGFVAGHYTRNDLDIDLVRLCRFACARLILGAADGIDRTTKTVNVAGRPPVAYDVLSIDVGITSAMPALDGFADFGTPAKPLGPFATNWDHYRTSATNPRVAVIGGGVAGAELAMAMRFALGASGAVSLIDRGAVLKDLGAQAGAKIRGALNAQGVDIIEHADVVRVDATGVHLRNGQHIAAGFVTGAAGAKPHGWQTAIGVDTHDGFITVNPKLQSSDPAIFAVGDCAHMSETPRPKAGVYAVRQAPVLTHNLRAVLAGGPLRNYAPQGDYLKLISLGKQAALAERFGTAISGPLLWRWKNRIDRKFMAQFDRLAPMPPPELPHVMAIGVRDALGDKPMCGGCGAKVGRGALRDVLGALPDITRDDVQSVAGDDAAVLRTGGQIQVMTTDHLRSFTADPVVMTRITAMHALGDIWAMGAAPQAVTANIILPRMTAEMQRRTLTEIMQTAHQVMIGAGAAIVGGHSSLGDELTIGFTVTGLCSRAPVTIAGAQAGDALILTQAIGSGVLLAGEMAGTAHGADVAHALDTMGTGQGKAAKILADAHAMTDVTGFGLAGHLSGMCEASGVDAVLDLDVVPVMAGALALANAGTKSTLFKDNQAGSGPVFGANGAKADLLFDPQTSGGLLAAVDAVQAQSLLKQLRDAGYDAVIIGQIVAGDGTVKVQTGPA
;
A
#
# COMPACT_ATOMS: atom_id res chain seq x y z
N MET A 1 -14.29 -1.95 34.96
CA MET A 1 -13.81 -3.29 34.59
C MET A 1 -12.71 -3.09 33.55
N MET A 2 -11.50 -3.53 33.82
CA MET A 2 -10.47 -3.61 32.80
C MET A 2 -11.00 -4.55 31.71
N HIS A 3 -11.17 -4.07 30.48
CA HIS A 3 -11.44 -4.93 29.34
C HIS A 3 -10.24 -5.86 29.18
N THR A 4 -10.40 -7.14 29.52
CA THR A 4 -9.37 -8.15 29.34
C THR A 4 -9.15 -8.30 27.84
N GLN A 5 -8.06 -7.79 27.30
CA GLN A 5 -7.72 -8.00 25.89
C GLN A 5 -7.49 -9.49 25.66
N ILE A 6 -8.13 -10.01 24.64
CA ILE A 6 -7.98 -11.42 24.23
C ILE A 6 -6.57 -11.59 23.66
N PRO A 7 -5.75 -12.49 24.24
CA PRO A 7 -4.37 -12.65 23.77
C PRO A 7 -4.30 -13.26 22.36
N LEU A 8 -3.36 -12.82 21.55
CA LEU A 8 -3.04 -13.43 20.27
C LEU A 8 -2.33 -14.77 20.49
N THR A 9 -2.82 -15.82 19.83
CA THR A 9 -2.35 -17.19 20.04
C THR A 9 -1.96 -17.93 18.77
N ARG A 10 -2.44 -17.48 17.59
CA ARG A 10 -2.26 -18.15 16.30
C ARG A 10 -2.07 -17.13 15.18
N ASP A 11 -1.28 -17.53 14.17
CA ASP A 11 -1.10 -16.82 12.90
C ASP A 11 -1.86 -17.52 11.76
N LEU A 12 -2.75 -16.79 11.10
CA LEU A 12 -3.36 -17.16 9.83
C LEU A 12 -2.77 -16.29 8.72
N VAL A 13 -2.13 -16.90 7.73
CA VAL A 13 -1.55 -16.18 6.59
C VAL A 13 -2.31 -16.50 5.32
N LEU A 14 -2.72 -15.48 4.58
CA LEU A 14 -3.34 -15.57 3.26
C LEU A 14 -2.35 -15.05 2.21
N ILE A 15 -1.90 -15.89 1.30
CA ILE A 15 -1.04 -15.48 0.17
C ILE A 15 -1.92 -15.20 -1.04
N GLY A 16 -1.89 -13.95 -1.52
CA GLY A 16 -2.70 -13.44 -2.62
C GLY A 16 -4.03 -12.85 -2.18
N GLY A 17 -4.37 -11.70 -2.77
CA GLY A 17 -5.66 -11.02 -2.62
C GLY A 17 -6.72 -11.52 -3.61
N GLY A 18 -6.67 -12.79 -4.03
CA GLY A 18 -7.61 -13.36 -4.98
C GLY A 18 -9.07 -13.29 -4.51
N HIS A 19 -9.99 -13.60 -5.41
CA HIS A 19 -11.43 -13.43 -5.16
C HIS A 19 -11.93 -14.21 -3.95
N THR A 20 -11.36 -15.40 -3.70
CA THR A 20 -11.72 -16.21 -2.54
C THR A 20 -11.26 -15.54 -1.26
N HIS A 21 -10.01 -15.08 -1.20
CA HIS A 21 -9.45 -14.41 -0.02
C HIS A 21 -10.12 -13.05 0.24
N ALA A 22 -10.49 -12.30 -0.78
CA ALA A 22 -11.25 -11.05 -0.59
C ALA A 22 -12.59 -11.29 0.13
N ILE A 23 -13.32 -12.36 -0.24
CA ILE A 23 -14.56 -12.73 0.45
C ILE A 23 -14.28 -13.25 1.86
N VAL A 24 -13.19 -14.02 2.06
CA VAL A 24 -12.76 -14.48 3.39
C VAL A 24 -12.49 -13.28 4.30
N LEU A 25 -11.72 -12.29 3.82
CA LEU A 25 -11.41 -11.06 4.55
C LEU A 25 -12.68 -10.30 4.95
N ARG A 26 -13.62 -10.12 4.00
CA ARG A 26 -14.88 -9.47 4.30
C ARG A 26 -15.68 -10.23 5.39
N LYS A 27 -15.77 -11.56 5.28
CA LYS A 27 -16.44 -12.40 6.28
C LYS A 27 -15.72 -12.37 7.63
N TRP A 28 -14.40 -12.32 7.62
CA TRP A 28 -13.57 -12.22 8.82
C TRP A 28 -13.82 -10.89 9.55
N GLY A 29 -13.84 -9.75 8.84
CA GLY A 29 -14.13 -8.45 9.43
C GLY A 29 -15.53 -8.37 10.06
N MET A 30 -16.53 -9.09 9.49
CA MET A 30 -17.88 -9.18 10.09
C MET A 30 -17.93 -10.06 11.35
N ALA A 31 -17.05 -11.04 11.49
CA ALA A 31 -17.03 -11.97 12.62
C ALA A 31 -15.60 -12.51 12.81
N PRO A 32 -14.67 -11.73 13.36
CA PRO A 32 -13.29 -12.17 13.57
C PRO A 32 -13.23 -13.36 14.55
N LEU A 33 -12.23 -14.24 14.36
CA LEU A 33 -11.93 -15.29 15.32
C LEU A 33 -10.98 -14.75 16.38
N ALA A 34 -11.42 -14.71 17.61
CA ALA A 34 -10.63 -14.20 18.72
C ALA A 34 -9.29 -14.95 18.89
N GLY A 35 -8.22 -14.23 19.20
CA GLY A 35 -6.88 -14.79 19.41
C GLY A 35 -6.09 -15.08 18.13
N VAL A 36 -6.61 -14.74 16.95
CA VAL A 36 -5.92 -14.98 15.67
C VAL A 36 -5.41 -13.66 15.10
N ARG A 37 -4.12 -13.62 14.72
CA ARG A 37 -3.54 -12.59 13.89
C ARG A 37 -3.69 -12.99 12.43
N LEU A 38 -4.51 -12.25 11.69
CA LEU A 38 -4.70 -12.47 10.25
C LEU A 38 -3.70 -11.62 9.46
N THR A 39 -3.00 -12.25 8.53
CA THR A 39 -2.03 -11.60 7.63
C THR A 39 -2.40 -11.89 6.19
N VAL A 40 -2.32 -10.87 5.33
CA VAL A 40 -2.44 -10.99 3.87
C VAL A 40 -1.11 -10.59 3.25
N ILE A 41 -0.59 -11.39 2.33
CA ILE A 41 0.61 -11.07 1.54
C ILE A 41 0.16 -10.89 0.09
N ASN A 42 0.32 -9.68 -0.47
CA ASN A 42 -0.08 -9.38 -1.84
C ASN A 42 0.90 -8.39 -2.48
N PRO A 43 1.28 -8.55 -3.77
CA PRO A 43 2.26 -7.67 -4.42
C PRO A 43 1.88 -6.20 -4.46
N GLY A 44 0.58 -5.88 -4.50
CA GLY A 44 0.09 -4.51 -4.57
C GLY A 44 -1.06 -4.24 -3.61
N PRO A 45 -1.47 -2.97 -3.46
CA PRO A 45 -2.54 -2.55 -2.55
C PRO A 45 -3.94 -2.92 -3.03
N THR A 46 -4.07 -3.42 -4.26
CA THR A 46 -5.35 -3.77 -4.89
C THR A 46 -5.32 -5.15 -5.53
N ALA A 47 -6.51 -5.72 -5.76
CA ALA A 47 -6.70 -6.95 -6.52
C ALA A 47 -7.80 -6.77 -7.57
N PRO A 48 -7.48 -6.85 -8.88
CA PRO A 48 -8.46 -6.64 -9.94
C PRO A 48 -9.45 -7.80 -10.07
N TYR A 49 -10.73 -7.47 -10.25
CA TYR A 49 -11.78 -8.43 -10.46
C TYR A 49 -11.88 -8.87 -11.94
N SER A 50 -11.55 -10.12 -12.21
CA SER A 50 -11.49 -10.67 -13.57
C SER A 50 -12.80 -10.57 -14.36
N GLY A 51 -13.96 -10.61 -13.69
CA GLY A 51 -15.28 -10.50 -14.33
C GLY A 51 -15.52 -9.14 -14.99
N MET A 52 -14.90 -8.07 -14.49
CA MET A 52 -15.03 -6.71 -15.04
C MET A 52 -13.90 -6.33 -16.01
N LEU A 53 -12.84 -7.14 -16.14
CA LEU A 53 -11.69 -6.82 -16.99
C LEU A 53 -12.08 -6.51 -18.46
N PRO A 54 -12.90 -7.30 -19.15
CA PRO A 54 -13.28 -6.97 -20.54
C PRO A 54 -14.04 -5.63 -20.65
N GLY A 55 -14.86 -5.30 -19.64
CA GLY A 55 -15.56 -4.02 -19.56
C GLY A 55 -14.62 -2.84 -19.29
N PHE A 56 -13.58 -3.01 -18.47
CA PHE A 56 -12.52 -2.03 -18.28
C PHE A 56 -11.72 -1.81 -19.57
N VAL A 57 -11.32 -2.88 -20.23
CA VAL A 57 -10.61 -2.81 -21.51
C VAL A 57 -11.43 -2.06 -22.57
N ALA A 58 -12.75 -2.26 -22.59
CA ALA A 58 -13.67 -1.55 -23.48
C ALA A 58 -13.94 -0.08 -23.08
N GLY A 59 -13.50 0.36 -21.88
CA GLY A 59 -13.74 1.71 -21.36
C GLY A 59 -15.09 1.88 -20.66
N HIS A 60 -15.82 0.80 -20.36
CA HIS A 60 -17.09 0.85 -19.62
C HIS A 60 -16.92 1.00 -18.11
N TYR A 61 -15.75 0.71 -17.58
CA TYR A 61 -15.38 0.78 -16.16
C TYR A 61 -14.08 1.55 -16.01
N THR A 62 -13.94 2.23 -14.88
CA THR A 62 -12.70 2.87 -14.43
C THR A 62 -11.80 1.85 -13.74
N ARG A 63 -10.54 2.23 -13.43
CA ARG A 63 -9.65 1.40 -12.65
C ARG A 63 -10.21 1.14 -11.25
N ASN A 64 -10.82 2.13 -10.63
CA ASN A 64 -11.46 2.00 -9.31
C ASN A 64 -12.66 1.05 -9.33
N ASP A 65 -13.42 0.97 -10.44
CA ASP A 65 -14.49 -0.02 -10.58
C ASP A 65 -13.95 -1.46 -10.68
N LEU A 66 -12.73 -1.63 -11.23
CA LEU A 66 -12.10 -2.93 -11.47
C LEU A 66 -11.43 -3.50 -10.22
N ASP A 67 -10.84 -2.66 -9.38
CA ASP A 67 -9.94 -3.07 -8.32
C ASP A 67 -10.65 -3.18 -6.95
N ILE A 68 -10.42 -4.30 -6.26
CA ILE A 68 -10.74 -4.45 -4.84
C ILE A 68 -9.62 -3.77 -4.04
N ASP A 69 -9.93 -2.77 -3.25
CA ASP A 69 -8.99 -2.12 -2.35
C ASP A 69 -8.67 -3.03 -1.15
N LEU A 70 -7.50 -3.66 -1.19
CA LEU A 70 -7.05 -4.59 -0.15
C LEU A 70 -6.62 -3.87 1.13
N VAL A 71 -6.17 -2.62 1.06
CA VAL A 71 -5.80 -1.84 2.25
C VAL A 71 -7.05 -1.59 3.09
N ARG A 72 -8.11 -1.06 2.48
CA ARG A 72 -9.41 -0.84 3.14
C ARG A 72 -10.02 -2.15 3.64
N LEU A 73 -9.95 -3.20 2.83
CA LEU A 73 -10.51 -4.50 3.19
C LEU A 73 -9.74 -5.16 4.35
N CYS A 74 -8.41 -5.09 4.37
CA CYS A 74 -7.58 -5.55 5.47
C CYS A 74 -7.81 -4.71 6.74
N ARG A 75 -7.94 -3.40 6.61
CA ARG A 75 -8.32 -2.53 7.74
C ARG A 75 -9.64 -2.96 8.36
N PHE A 76 -10.67 -3.19 7.54
CA PHE A 76 -11.98 -3.69 7.98
C PHE A 76 -11.88 -5.05 8.68
N ALA A 77 -11.02 -5.94 8.18
CA ALA A 77 -10.81 -7.28 8.76
C ALA A 77 -9.86 -7.27 9.97
N CYS A 78 -9.33 -6.13 10.41
CA CYS A 78 -8.24 -6.02 11.38
C CYS A 78 -7.06 -6.93 10.99
N ALA A 79 -6.76 -7.06 9.71
CA ALA A 79 -5.71 -7.89 9.16
C ALA A 79 -4.47 -7.08 8.84
N ARG A 80 -3.30 -7.67 9.06
CA ARG A 80 -2.02 -7.15 8.59
C ARG A 80 -1.92 -7.33 7.07
N LEU A 81 -1.69 -6.26 6.32
CA LEU A 81 -1.38 -6.34 4.89
C LEU A 81 0.12 -6.16 4.67
N ILE A 82 0.74 -7.14 4.04
CA ILE A 82 2.13 -7.10 3.59
C ILE A 82 2.14 -6.86 2.09
N LEU A 83 2.64 -5.70 1.68
CA LEU A 83 2.83 -5.36 0.27
C LEU A 83 4.15 -5.98 -0.21
N GLY A 84 4.02 -7.11 -0.90
CA GLY A 84 5.14 -7.88 -1.42
C GLY A 84 4.68 -9.20 -2.02
N ALA A 85 5.50 -9.76 -2.91
CA ALA A 85 5.26 -11.08 -3.47
C ALA A 85 5.87 -12.15 -2.56
N ALA A 86 5.08 -13.19 -2.24
CA ALA A 86 5.63 -14.41 -1.67
C ALA A 86 6.44 -15.15 -2.74
N ASP A 87 7.67 -15.53 -2.42
CA ASP A 87 8.60 -16.21 -3.32
C ASP A 87 9.00 -17.62 -2.85
N GLY A 88 8.59 -18.01 -1.63
CA GLY A 88 8.82 -19.33 -1.09
C GLY A 88 8.10 -19.60 0.22
N ILE A 89 7.94 -20.88 0.55
CA ILE A 89 7.36 -21.36 1.82
C ILE A 89 8.27 -22.44 2.36
N ASP A 90 8.74 -22.26 3.59
CA ASP A 90 9.42 -23.29 4.36
C ASP A 90 8.41 -23.96 5.31
N ARG A 91 8.08 -25.23 5.03
CA ARG A 91 7.14 -26.02 5.81
C ARG A 91 7.73 -26.50 7.14
N THR A 92 9.06 -26.60 7.23
CA THR A 92 9.75 -27.06 8.45
C THR A 92 9.70 -25.98 9.53
N THR A 93 10.03 -24.76 9.15
CA THR A 93 9.97 -23.59 10.04
C THR A 93 8.60 -22.92 10.06
N LYS A 94 7.69 -23.34 9.19
CA LYS A 94 6.37 -22.73 8.97
C LYS A 94 6.46 -21.22 8.71
N THR A 95 7.24 -20.86 7.71
CA THR A 95 7.42 -19.45 7.31
C THR A 95 7.17 -19.24 5.82
N VAL A 96 6.73 -18.02 5.48
CA VAL A 96 6.61 -17.53 4.11
C VAL A 96 7.69 -16.49 3.88
N ASN A 97 8.44 -16.62 2.79
CA ASN A 97 9.45 -15.67 2.39
C ASN A 97 8.83 -14.57 1.54
N VAL A 98 9.21 -13.32 1.84
CA VAL A 98 8.86 -12.11 1.08
C VAL A 98 10.12 -11.25 1.02
N ALA A 99 10.49 -10.83 -0.19
CA ALA A 99 11.71 -10.04 -0.40
C ALA A 99 11.74 -8.78 0.47
N GLY A 100 12.94 -8.43 0.99
CA GLY A 100 13.18 -7.20 1.73
C GLY A 100 12.63 -7.16 3.16
N ARG A 101 12.21 -8.31 3.71
CA ARG A 101 11.72 -8.40 5.09
C ARG A 101 12.05 -9.74 5.76
N PRO A 102 11.97 -9.83 7.11
CA PRO A 102 12.05 -11.11 7.82
C PRO A 102 10.95 -12.08 7.37
N PRO A 103 11.22 -13.42 7.40
CA PRO A 103 10.21 -14.42 7.07
C PRO A 103 8.97 -14.32 7.95
N VAL A 104 7.79 -14.52 7.36
CA VAL A 104 6.47 -14.40 8.01
C VAL A 104 6.03 -15.77 8.52
N ALA A 105 5.95 -15.94 9.83
CA ALA A 105 5.52 -17.20 10.44
C ALA A 105 4.00 -17.43 10.28
N TYR A 106 3.59 -18.70 10.19
CA TYR A 106 2.18 -19.10 10.15
C TYR A 106 1.90 -20.35 11.00
N ASP A 107 0.69 -20.47 11.52
CA ASP A 107 0.13 -21.71 12.04
C ASP A 107 -0.77 -22.37 11.00
N VAL A 108 -1.51 -21.56 10.23
CA VAL A 108 -2.35 -21.97 9.09
C VAL A 108 -2.09 -21.03 7.92
N LEU A 109 -1.99 -21.60 6.73
CA LEU A 109 -1.70 -20.90 5.49
C LEU A 109 -2.78 -21.15 4.45
N SER A 110 -3.17 -20.15 3.67
CA SER A 110 -4.04 -20.31 2.50
C SER A 110 -3.47 -19.57 1.29
N ILE A 111 -3.56 -20.18 0.10
CA ILE A 111 -2.97 -19.68 -1.15
C ILE A 111 -4.09 -19.41 -2.16
N ASP A 112 -4.20 -18.16 -2.65
CA ASP A 112 -5.14 -17.70 -3.69
C ASP A 112 -4.45 -16.66 -4.61
N VAL A 113 -3.38 -17.11 -5.27
CA VAL A 113 -2.53 -16.26 -6.15
C VAL A 113 -2.94 -16.32 -7.62
N GLY A 114 -4.00 -17.10 -7.94
CA GLY A 114 -4.44 -17.28 -9.31
C GLY A 114 -3.43 -18.04 -10.17
N ILE A 115 -3.32 -17.64 -11.44
CA ILE A 115 -2.41 -18.21 -12.43
C ILE A 115 -1.59 -17.11 -13.09
N THR A 116 -0.47 -17.53 -13.67
CA THR A 116 0.34 -16.73 -14.59
C THR A 116 0.20 -17.25 -16.03
N SER A 117 0.96 -16.72 -16.96
CA SER A 117 0.92 -17.06 -18.36
C SER A 117 2.18 -17.83 -18.81
N ALA A 118 2.00 -18.74 -19.75
CA ALA A 118 3.11 -19.38 -20.45
C ALA A 118 3.71 -18.48 -21.55
N MET A 119 3.03 -17.41 -21.91
CA MET A 119 3.41 -16.53 -23.03
C MET A 119 4.81 -15.95 -22.94
N PRO A 120 5.37 -15.60 -21.76
CA PRO A 120 6.76 -15.13 -21.66
C PRO A 120 7.83 -16.13 -22.15
N ALA A 121 7.48 -17.40 -22.34
CA ALA A 121 8.39 -18.40 -22.93
C ALA A 121 8.43 -18.37 -24.47
N LEU A 122 7.52 -17.62 -25.11
CA LEU A 122 7.54 -17.36 -26.54
C LEU A 122 8.64 -16.33 -26.85
N ASP A 123 9.43 -16.60 -27.89
CA ASP A 123 10.56 -15.74 -28.26
C ASP A 123 10.15 -14.27 -28.42
N GLY A 124 10.85 -13.37 -27.72
CA GLY A 124 10.63 -11.92 -27.69
C GLY A 124 9.34 -11.48 -26.95
N PHE A 125 8.47 -12.39 -26.52
CA PHE A 125 7.23 -11.99 -25.84
C PHE A 125 7.50 -11.33 -24.47
N ALA A 126 8.56 -11.74 -23.77
CA ALA A 126 8.91 -11.16 -22.47
C ALA A 126 9.26 -9.66 -22.59
N ASP A 127 9.85 -9.25 -23.71
CA ASP A 127 10.30 -7.88 -23.94
C ASP A 127 9.22 -7.00 -24.62
N PHE A 128 8.43 -7.58 -25.52
CA PHE A 128 7.51 -6.84 -26.40
C PHE A 128 6.03 -7.21 -26.21
N GLY A 129 5.73 -8.22 -25.41
CA GLY A 129 4.35 -8.68 -25.15
C GLY A 129 3.88 -8.35 -23.74
N THR A 130 2.56 -8.30 -23.58
CA THR A 130 1.90 -8.13 -22.26
C THR A 130 0.99 -9.34 -22.04
N PRO A 131 1.30 -10.23 -21.08
CA PRO A 131 0.42 -11.35 -20.78
C PRO A 131 -0.90 -10.85 -20.16
N ALA A 132 -2.01 -11.46 -20.52
CA ALA A 132 -3.33 -11.11 -19.96
C ALA A 132 -3.44 -11.39 -18.45
N LYS A 133 -2.54 -12.18 -17.89
CA LYS A 133 -2.40 -12.44 -16.45
C LYS A 133 -0.93 -12.34 -16.04
N PRO A 134 -0.64 -11.69 -14.90
CA PRO A 134 -1.55 -11.10 -13.89
C PRO A 134 -2.34 -9.88 -14.40
N LEU A 135 -3.58 -9.72 -13.91
CA LEU A 135 -4.52 -8.71 -14.43
C LEU A 135 -4.09 -7.26 -14.17
N GLY A 136 -3.43 -6.99 -13.04
CA GLY A 136 -3.01 -5.64 -12.64
C GLY A 136 -2.06 -4.99 -13.65
N PRO A 137 -0.88 -5.59 -13.90
CA PRO A 137 0.07 -5.11 -14.91
C PRO A 137 -0.56 -5.02 -16.32
N PHE A 138 -1.36 -6.00 -16.69
CA PHE A 138 -2.08 -5.95 -17.97
C PHE A 138 -2.98 -4.73 -18.09
N ALA A 139 -3.81 -4.45 -17.08
CA ALA A 139 -4.71 -3.31 -17.09
C ALA A 139 -3.96 -1.97 -17.16
N THR A 140 -2.83 -1.85 -16.47
CA THR A 140 -1.97 -0.66 -16.52
C THR A 140 -1.35 -0.46 -17.90
N ASN A 141 -0.77 -1.52 -18.49
CA ASN A 141 -0.14 -1.44 -19.82
C ASN A 141 -1.17 -1.15 -20.92
N TRP A 142 -2.37 -1.74 -20.83
CA TRP A 142 -3.45 -1.46 -21.74
C TRP A 142 -3.91 0.00 -21.67
N ASP A 143 -4.11 0.53 -20.46
CA ASP A 143 -4.57 1.91 -20.27
C ASP A 143 -3.56 2.92 -20.80
N HIS A 144 -2.28 2.68 -20.55
CA HIS A 144 -1.18 3.48 -21.12
C HIS A 144 -1.19 3.43 -22.66
N TYR A 145 -1.26 2.23 -23.24
CA TYR A 145 -1.24 2.08 -24.70
C TYR A 145 -2.43 2.76 -25.37
N ARG A 146 -3.66 2.52 -24.89
CA ARG A 146 -4.88 3.08 -25.53
C ARG A 146 -4.95 4.60 -25.48
N THR A 147 -4.26 5.24 -24.52
CA THR A 147 -4.26 6.70 -24.35
C THR A 147 -3.09 7.39 -25.08
N SER A 148 -2.01 6.67 -25.38
CA SER A 148 -0.79 7.24 -26.01
C SER A 148 -0.62 6.89 -27.48
N ALA A 149 -1.24 5.80 -27.98
CA ALA A 149 -1.00 5.31 -29.32
C ALA A 149 -1.71 6.14 -30.40
N THR A 150 -0.94 6.59 -31.40
CA THR A 150 -1.44 7.12 -32.65
C THR A 150 -1.54 5.97 -33.68
N ASN A 151 -2.70 5.73 -34.28
CA ASN A 151 -2.93 4.61 -35.21
C ASN A 151 -2.76 3.21 -34.55
N PRO A 152 -3.55 2.91 -33.50
CA PRO A 152 -3.33 1.73 -32.66
C PRO A 152 -3.61 0.42 -33.38
N ARG A 153 -2.65 -0.52 -33.28
CA ARG A 153 -2.72 -1.89 -33.81
C ARG A 153 -2.47 -2.88 -32.68
N VAL A 154 -3.34 -3.86 -32.51
CA VAL A 154 -3.29 -4.84 -31.42
C VAL A 154 -3.31 -6.25 -31.98
N ALA A 155 -2.47 -7.13 -31.43
CA ALA A 155 -2.52 -8.56 -31.66
C ALA A 155 -2.85 -9.29 -30.35
N VAL A 156 -3.89 -10.12 -30.35
CA VAL A 156 -4.29 -10.99 -29.25
C VAL A 156 -3.95 -12.43 -29.60
N ILE A 157 -3.04 -13.04 -28.86
CA ILE A 157 -2.61 -14.44 -29.05
C ILE A 157 -3.41 -15.36 -28.12
N GLY A 158 -4.18 -16.28 -28.68
CA GLY A 158 -5.05 -17.22 -27.97
C GLY A 158 -6.53 -16.97 -28.26
N GLY A 159 -7.14 -17.84 -29.06
CA GLY A 159 -8.52 -17.73 -29.55
C GLY A 159 -9.58 -18.38 -28.65
N GLY A 160 -9.27 -18.60 -27.35
CA GLY A 160 -10.28 -19.02 -26.36
C GLY A 160 -11.24 -17.88 -26.00
N VAL A 161 -12.19 -18.16 -25.10
CA VAL A 161 -13.21 -17.18 -24.67
C VAL A 161 -12.57 -15.88 -24.18
N ALA A 162 -11.54 -15.95 -23.32
CA ALA A 162 -10.86 -14.78 -22.78
C ALA A 162 -10.21 -13.92 -23.87
N GLY A 163 -9.53 -14.54 -24.85
CA GLY A 163 -8.92 -13.81 -25.96
C GLY A 163 -9.96 -13.15 -26.87
N ALA A 164 -11.08 -13.84 -27.14
CA ALA A 164 -12.18 -13.29 -27.92
C ALA A 164 -12.84 -12.08 -27.19
N GLU A 165 -13.06 -12.17 -25.87
CA GLU A 165 -13.57 -11.03 -25.07
C GLU A 165 -12.62 -9.84 -25.12
N LEU A 166 -11.32 -10.08 -24.93
CA LEU A 166 -10.30 -9.01 -24.99
C LEU A 166 -10.21 -8.40 -26.38
N ALA A 167 -10.20 -9.19 -27.45
CA ALA A 167 -10.16 -8.70 -28.83
C ALA A 167 -11.36 -7.79 -29.15
N MET A 168 -12.58 -8.22 -28.78
CA MET A 168 -13.78 -7.39 -28.95
C MET A 168 -13.76 -6.12 -28.10
N ALA A 169 -13.30 -6.21 -26.85
CA ALA A 169 -13.20 -5.08 -25.93
C ALA A 169 -12.17 -4.05 -26.43
N MET A 170 -10.99 -4.50 -26.86
CA MET A 170 -9.94 -3.65 -27.43
C MET A 170 -10.42 -2.98 -28.74
N ARG A 171 -11.05 -3.77 -29.63
CA ARG A 171 -11.58 -3.24 -30.88
C ARG A 171 -12.63 -2.13 -30.64
N PHE A 172 -13.49 -2.33 -29.64
CA PHE A 172 -14.46 -1.32 -29.24
C PHE A 172 -13.80 -0.07 -28.67
N ALA A 173 -12.83 -0.22 -27.77
CA ALA A 173 -12.12 0.90 -27.13
C ALA A 173 -11.34 1.76 -28.14
N LEU A 174 -10.75 1.14 -29.17
CA LEU A 174 -9.95 1.84 -30.19
C LEU A 174 -10.79 2.52 -31.28
N GLY A 175 -12.08 2.24 -31.35
CA GLY A 175 -12.97 2.86 -32.36
C GLY A 175 -12.60 2.55 -33.79
N ALA A 176 -12.96 3.43 -34.74
CA ALA A 176 -12.78 3.21 -36.17
C ALA A 176 -11.29 3.20 -36.62
N SER A 177 -10.42 3.91 -35.92
CA SER A 177 -8.99 4.04 -36.26
C SER A 177 -8.13 2.84 -35.86
N GLY A 178 -8.63 1.98 -34.94
CA GLY A 178 -7.88 0.85 -34.43
C GLY A 178 -8.02 -0.42 -35.24
N ALA A 179 -6.98 -1.25 -35.30
CA ALA A 179 -7.00 -2.60 -35.85
C ALA A 179 -6.70 -3.63 -34.78
N VAL A 180 -7.46 -4.74 -34.76
CA VAL A 180 -7.27 -5.82 -33.80
C VAL A 180 -7.27 -7.16 -34.54
N SER A 181 -6.21 -7.95 -34.35
CA SER A 181 -6.09 -9.33 -34.85
C SER A 181 -6.17 -10.31 -33.71
N LEU A 182 -7.00 -11.36 -33.83
CA LEU A 182 -7.09 -12.49 -32.91
C LEU A 182 -6.43 -13.69 -33.55
N ILE A 183 -5.35 -14.18 -32.96
CA ILE A 183 -4.48 -15.21 -33.52
C ILE A 183 -4.57 -16.48 -32.69
N ASP A 184 -4.84 -17.62 -33.30
CA ASP A 184 -4.81 -18.94 -32.61
C ASP A 184 -4.13 -20.01 -33.43
N ARG A 185 -3.42 -20.90 -32.76
CA ARG A 185 -2.78 -22.07 -33.37
C ARG A 185 -3.79 -23.09 -33.92
N GLY A 186 -4.97 -23.15 -33.36
CA GLY A 186 -6.09 -23.99 -33.77
C GLY A 186 -7.27 -23.17 -34.27
N ALA A 187 -8.46 -23.74 -34.17
CA ALA A 187 -9.71 -23.03 -34.43
C ALA A 187 -10.10 -22.16 -33.22
N VAL A 188 -10.50 -20.92 -33.46
CA VAL A 188 -10.97 -19.97 -32.42
C VAL A 188 -12.27 -20.51 -31.81
N LEU A 189 -12.37 -20.46 -30.45
CA LEU A 189 -13.53 -20.90 -29.67
C LEU A 189 -13.86 -22.40 -29.77
N LYS A 190 -12.87 -23.26 -30.10
CA LYS A 190 -13.05 -24.71 -30.27
C LYS A 190 -13.64 -25.43 -29.06
N ASP A 191 -13.35 -24.95 -27.85
CA ASP A 191 -13.78 -25.55 -26.58
C ASP A 191 -15.13 -24.98 -26.09
N LEU A 192 -15.81 -24.15 -26.88
CA LEU A 192 -17.11 -23.59 -26.58
C LEU A 192 -18.20 -24.31 -27.39
N GLY A 193 -19.41 -24.43 -26.83
CA GLY A 193 -20.53 -25.03 -27.54
C GLY A 193 -20.81 -24.33 -28.88
N ALA A 194 -21.15 -25.09 -29.91
CA ALA A 194 -21.25 -24.63 -31.30
C ALA A 194 -22.12 -23.35 -31.46
N GLN A 195 -23.28 -23.30 -30.76
CA GLN A 195 -24.17 -22.14 -30.83
C GLN A 195 -23.54 -20.87 -30.24
N ALA A 196 -22.87 -20.99 -29.09
CA ALA A 196 -22.19 -19.87 -28.46
C ALA A 196 -20.98 -19.42 -29.28
N GLY A 197 -20.18 -20.38 -29.78
CA GLY A 197 -19.03 -20.10 -30.65
C GLY A 197 -19.41 -19.35 -31.91
N ALA A 198 -20.49 -19.79 -32.61
CA ALA A 198 -20.99 -19.11 -33.79
C ALA A 198 -21.44 -17.65 -33.51
N LYS A 199 -22.12 -17.41 -32.40
CA LYS A 199 -22.56 -16.05 -32.00
C LYS A 199 -21.39 -15.14 -31.68
N ILE A 200 -20.36 -15.61 -30.96
CA ILE A 200 -19.17 -14.82 -30.63
C ILE A 200 -18.34 -14.54 -31.89
N ARG A 201 -18.16 -15.53 -32.77
CA ARG A 201 -17.49 -15.35 -34.07
C ARG A 201 -18.22 -14.31 -34.93
N GLY A 202 -19.57 -14.37 -34.98
CA GLY A 202 -20.37 -13.34 -35.62
C GLY A 202 -20.17 -11.95 -35.05
N ALA A 203 -20.00 -11.81 -33.73
CA ALA A 203 -19.73 -10.55 -33.08
C ALA A 203 -18.32 -10.01 -33.34
N LEU A 204 -17.30 -10.89 -33.39
CA LEU A 204 -15.93 -10.56 -33.79
C LEU A 204 -15.88 -10.00 -35.22
N ASN A 205 -16.48 -10.71 -36.16
CA ASN A 205 -16.56 -10.29 -37.57
C ASN A 205 -17.31 -8.98 -37.73
N ALA A 206 -18.47 -8.81 -37.06
CA ALA A 206 -19.29 -7.59 -37.12
C ALA A 206 -18.57 -6.36 -36.53
N GLN A 207 -17.56 -6.55 -35.69
CA GLN A 207 -16.72 -5.49 -35.16
C GLN A 207 -15.44 -5.27 -35.96
N GLY A 208 -15.18 -6.08 -36.99
CA GLY A 208 -13.98 -5.98 -37.82
C GLY A 208 -12.71 -6.44 -37.07
N VAL A 209 -12.83 -7.44 -36.21
CA VAL A 209 -11.66 -8.14 -35.68
C VAL A 209 -11.17 -9.12 -36.72
N ASP A 210 -9.88 -9.05 -37.07
CA ASP A 210 -9.24 -9.98 -37.99
C ASP A 210 -8.94 -11.32 -37.26
N ILE A 211 -9.57 -12.42 -37.74
CA ILE A 211 -9.44 -13.73 -37.11
C ILE A 211 -8.46 -14.56 -37.91
N ILE A 212 -7.32 -14.92 -37.30
CA ILE A 212 -6.22 -15.68 -37.91
C ILE A 212 -6.11 -17.03 -37.21
N GLU A 213 -6.66 -18.05 -37.82
CA GLU A 213 -6.71 -19.42 -37.30
C GLU A 213 -5.59 -20.28 -37.91
N HIS A 214 -5.30 -21.42 -37.25
CA HIS A 214 -4.24 -22.35 -37.64
C HIS A 214 -2.89 -21.66 -37.84
N ALA A 215 -2.63 -20.63 -37.06
CA ALA A 215 -1.48 -19.76 -37.15
C ALA A 215 -0.56 -19.96 -35.93
N ASP A 216 0.61 -20.54 -36.17
CA ASP A 216 1.61 -20.79 -35.14
C ASP A 216 2.52 -19.58 -35.01
N VAL A 217 2.44 -18.90 -33.87
CA VAL A 217 3.26 -17.75 -33.53
C VAL A 217 4.64 -18.25 -33.12
N VAL A 218 5.70 -17.74 -33.77
CA VAL A 218 7.07 -18.13 -33.48
C VAL A 218 7.88 -17.06 -32.75
N ARG A 219 7.55 -15.77 -32.95
CA ARG A 219 8.28 -14.67 -32.32
C ARG A 219 7.41 -13.41 -32.22
N VAL A 220 7.69 -12.60 -31.22
CA VAL A 220 7.16 -11.25 -31.03
C VAL A 220 8.33 -10.26 -31.00
N ASP A 221 8.19 -9.11 -31.65
CA ASP A 221 9.16 -8.03 -31.56
C ASP A 221 8.47 -6.65 -31.52
N ALA A 222 9.24 -5.57 -31.54
CA ALA A 222 8.74 -4.20 -31.46
C ALA A 222 7.76 -3.83 -32.60
N THR A 223 7.73 -4.60 -33.70
CA THR A 223 6.88 -4.34 -34.87
C THR A 223 5.61 -5.20 -34.89
N GLY A 224 5.55 -6.26 -34.07
CA GLY A 224 4.37 -7.13 -33.98
C GLY A 224 4.69 -8.61 -33.81
N VAL A 225 3.88 -9.45 -34.45
CA VAL A 225 3.86 -10.91 -34.30
C VAL A 225 4.30 -11.60 -35.60
N HIS A 226 5.25 -12.53 -35.50
CA HIS A 226 5.73 -13.34 -36.63
C HIS A 226 5.14 -14.77 -36.56
N LEU A 227 4.56 -15.20 -37.67
CA LEU A 227 4.00 -16.53 -37.83
C LEU A 227 4.99 -17.49 -38.51
N ARG A 228 4.85 -18.81 -38.25
CA ARG A 228 5.70 -19.85 -38.84
C ARG A 228 5.64 -19.90 -40.37
N ASN A 229 4.51 -19.48 -40.96
CA ASN A 229 4.35 -19.41 -42.42
C ASN A 229 5.04 -18.19 -43.07
N GLY A 230 5.78 -17.39 -42.31
CA GLY A 230 6.46 -16.18 -42.77
C GLY A 230 5.60 -14.91 -42.76
N GLN A 231 4.31 -15.00 -42.44
CA GLN A 231 3.45 -13.81 -42.32
C GLN A 231 3.83 -12.99 -41.10
N HIS A 232 3.81 -11.66 -41.22
CA HIS A 232 4.00 -10.69 -40.15
C HIS A 232 2.69 -9.93 -39.89
N ILE A 233 2.28 -9.88 -38.61
CA ILE A 233 1.10 -9.15 -38.15
C ILE A 233 1.60 -7.92 -37.37
N ALA A 234 1.46 -6.75 -37.99
CA ALA A 234 1.90 -5.50 -37.39
C ALA A 234 1.05 -5.15 -36.16
N ALA A 235 1.69 -4.92 -35.00
CA ALA A 235 1.03 -4.58 -33.75
C ALA A 235 1.95 -3.75 -32.85
N GLY A 236 1.45 -2.65 -32.30
CA GLY A 236 2.11 -1.87 -31.26
C GLY A 236 1.74 -2.34 -29.84
N PHE A 237 0.73 -3.22 -29.70
CA PHE A 237 0.41 -3.89 -28.44
C PHE A 237 0.12 -5.36 -28.72
N VAL A 238 0.93 -6.23 -28.16
CA VAL A 238 0.75 -7.68 -28.28
C VAL A 238 0.36 -8.24 -26.92
N THR A 239 -0.77 -8.94 -26.85
CA THR A 239 -1.19 -9.60 -25.61
C THR A 239 -1.43 -11.09 -25.82
N GLY A 240 -1.16 -11.87 -24.75
CA GLY A 240 -1.36 -13.32 -24.75
C GLY A 240 -2.40 -13.75 -23.72
N ALA A 241 -3.47 -14.37 -24.20
CA ALA A 241 -4.55 -14.94 -23.39
C ALA A 241 -4.51 -16.49 -23.36
N ALA A 242 -3.37 -17.08 -23.71
CA ALA A 242 -3.17 -18.52 -23.80
C ALA A 242 -2.14 -19.01 -22.78
N GLY A 243 -2.14 -20.33 -22.51
CA GLY A 243 -1.13 -21.00 -21.71
C GLY A 243 -1.17 -20.65 -20.23
N ALA A 244 -2.25 -21.02 -19.55
CA ALA A 244 -2.33 -20.91 -18.09
C ALA A 244 -1.24 -21.73 -17.40
N LYS A 245 -0.44 -21.10 -16.53
CA LYS A 245 0.60 -21.75 -15.72
C LYS A 245 0.47 -21.39 -14.25
N PRO A 246 0.87 -22.30 -13.34
CA PRO A 246 1.07 -21.95 -11.94
C PRO A 246 2.29 -21.03 -11.79
N HIS A 247 2.38 -20.30 -10.68
CA HIS A 247 3.60 -19.58 -10.31
C HIS A 247 4.73 -20.56 -9.98
N GLY A 248 5.94 -20.31 -10.43
CA GLY A 248 7.08 -21.23 -10.32
C GLY A 248 7.41 -21.68 -8.90
N TRP A 249 7.25 -20.81 -7.90
CA TRP A 249 7.53 -21.14 -6.51
C TRP A 249 6.55 -22.18 -5.90
N GLN A 250 5.35 -22.38 -6.49
CA GLN A 250 4.36 -23.34 -5.98
C GLN A 250 4.86 -24.78 -6.01
N THR A 251 5.64 -25.14 -7.01
CA THR A 251 6.23 -26.50 -7.11
C THR A 251 7.34 -26.74 -6.09
N ALA A 252 7.96 -25.67 -5.57
CA ALA A 252 9.01 -25.74 -4.58
C ALA A 252 8.50 -25.85 -3.12
N ILE A 253 7.20 -25.71 -2.87
CA ILE A 253 6.61 -25.82 -1.53
C ILE A 253 6.76 -27.24 -0.96
N GLY A 254 6.83 -28.27 -1.81
CA GLY A 254 6.91 -29.67 -1.40
C GLY A 254 5.56 -30.27 -0.96
N VAL A 255 4.43 -29.71 -1.42
CA VAL A 255 3.10 -30.32 -1.37
C VAL A 255 2.78 -30.98 -2.70
N ASP A 256 1.78 -31.88 -2.72
CA ASP A 256 1.37 -32.56 -3.94
C ASP A 256 0.86 -31.56 -4.98
N THR A 257 1.28 -31.76 -6.23
CA THR A 257 0.87 -30.92 -7.36
C THR A 257 0.40 -31.75 -8.55
N HIS A 258 -0.47 -31.17 -9.38
CA HIS A 258 -0.90 -31.69 -10.66
C HIS A 258 -0.67 -30.62 -11.73
N ASP A 259 0.18 -30.91 -12.72
CA ASP A 259 0.66 -29.91 -13.70
C ASP A 259 1.21 -28.62 -13.05
N GLY A 260 1.84 -28.76 -11.87
CA GLY A 260 2.37 -27.66 -11.09
C GLY A 260 1.33 -26.89 -10.25
N PHE A 261 0.04 -27.18 -10.39
CA PHE A 261 -1.02 -26.63 -9.54
C PHE A 261 -1.13 -27.40 -8.24
N ILE A 262 -1.35 -26.71 -7.11
CA ILE A 262 -1.45 -27.34 -5.80
C ILE A 262 -2.67 -28.27 -5.75
N THR A 263 -2.42 -29.55 -5.50
CA THR A 263 -3.49 -30.56 -5.36
C THR A 263 -4.19 -30.39 -4.02
N VAL A 264 -5.52 -30.30 -4.04
CA VAL A 264 -6.34 -30.15 -2.83
C VAL A 264 -7.45 -31.21 -2.77
N ASN A 265 -7.75 -31.64 -1.55
CA ASN A 265 -8.87 -32.52 -1.24
C ASN A 265 -10.20 -31.72 -1.19
N PRO A 266 -11.37 -32.37 -0.99
CA PRO A 266 -12.66 -31.69 -0.89
C PRO A 266 -12.74 -30.63 0.24
N LYS A 267 -11.87 -30.69 1.25
CA LYS A 267 -11.80 -29.71 2.31
C LYS A 267 -10.97 -28.49 1.94
N LEU A 268 -10.46 -28.42 0.71
CA LEU A 268 -9.55 -27.39 0.18
C LEU A 268 -8.17 -27.40 0.84
N GLN A 269 -7.78 -28.51 1.49
CA GLN A 269 -6.45 -28.72 2.06
C GLN A 269 -5.52 -29.39 1.04
N SER A 270 -4.26 -28.99 1.05
CA SER A 270 -3.18 -29.71 0.35
C SER A 270 -2.81 -31.00 1.07
N SER A 271 -1.74 -31.69 0.64
CA SER A 271 -1.14 -32.81 1.37
C SER A 271 -0.55 -32.40 2.74
N ASP A 272 -0.32 -31.11 2.98
CA ASP A 272 -0.03 -30.56 4.31
C ASP A 272 -1.34 -30.00 4.93
N PRO A 273 -1.82 -30.52 6.07
CA PRO A 273 -3.09 -30.11 6.67
C PRO A 273 -3.11 -28.66 7.16
N ALA A 274 -1.95 -28.00 7.31
CA ALA A 274 -1.84 -26.58 7.65
C ALA A 274 -1.94 -25.67 6.43
N ILE A 275 -1.88 -26.21 5.20
CA ILE A 275 -1.84 -25.44 3.96
C ILE A 275 -3.10 -25.69 3.13
N PHE A 276 -3.85 -24.63 2.86
CA PHE A 276 -5.01 -24.60 1.98
C PHE A 276 -4.64 -23.95 0.64
N ALA A 277 -5.30 -24.36 -0.44
CA ALA A 277 -5.21 -23.65 -1.71
C ALA A 277 -6.58 -23.58 -2.39
N VAL A 278 -6.87 -22.45 -3.06
CA VAL A 278 -8.16 -22.15 -3.67
C VAL A 278 -8.01 -21.35 -4.97
N GLY A 279 -9.10 -21.20 -5.69
CA GLY A 279 -9.11 -20.48 -6.96
C GLY A 279 -8.29 -21.17 -8.05
N ASP A 280 -7.76 -20.38 -8.98
CA ASP A 280 -7.09 -20.92 -10.17
C ASP A 280 -5.75 -21.62 -9.87
N CYS A 281 -5.09 -21.33 -8.74
CA CYS A 281 -3.82 -21.98 -8.34
C CYS A 281 -4.01 -23.40 -7.78
N ALA A 282 -5.25 -23.80 -7.43
CA ALA A 282 -5.55 -25.11 -6.87
C ALA A 282 -6.07 -26.09 -7.93
N HIS A 283 -5.71 -27.39 -7.78
CA HIS A 283 -6.26 -28.52 -8.51
C HIS A 283 -7.09 -29.38 -7.55
N MET A 284 -8.40 -29.49 -7.80
CA MET A 284 -9.31 -30.34 -7.01
C MET A 284 -9.19 -31.77 -7.49
N SER A 285 -8.55 -32.66 -6.71
CA SER A 285 -8.22 -34.02 -7.13
C SER A 285 -9.44 -34.90 -7.46
N GLU A 286 -10.49 -34.85 -6.61
CA GLU A 286 -11.68 -35.69 -6.78
C GLU A 286 -12.69 -35.12 -7.79
N THR A 287 -12.67 -33.82 -7.99
CA THR A 287 -13.63 -33.11 -8.85
C THR A 287 -12.97 -32.02 -9.67
N PRO A 288 -12.10 -32.38 -10.64
CA PRO A 288 -11.40 -31.39 -11.48
C PRO A 288 -12.36 -30.40 -12.16
N ARG A 289 -12.01 -29.13 -12.17
CA ARG A 289 -12.80 -28.05 -12.79
C ARG A 289 -11.91 -27.12 -13.61
N PRO A 290 -12.46 -26.48 -14.64
CA PRO A 290 -11.76 -25.42 -15.36
C PRO A 290 -11.37 -24.27 -14.43
N LYS A 291 -10.27 -23.56 -14.75
CA LYS A 291 -9.81 -22.37 -14.02
C LYS A 291 -10.76 -21.20 -14.32
N ALA A 292 -11.71 -20.94 -13.43
CA ALA A 292 -12.73 -19.91 -13.61
C ALA A 292 -13.13 -19.28 -12.26
N GLY A 293 -13.25 -17.95 -12.23
CA GLY A 293 -13.52 -17.17 -11.02
C GLY A 293 -14.80 -17.57 -10.25
N VAL A 294 -15.78 -18.16 -10.92
CA VAL A 294 -17.01 -18.65 -10.27
C VAL A 294 -16.73 -19.74 -9.23
N TYR A 295 -15.75 -20.62 -9.48
CA TYR A 295 -15.36 -21.64 -8.52
C TYR A 295 -14.62 -21.03 -7.33
N ALA A 296 -13.71 -20.08 -7.59
CA ALA A 296 -13.03 -19.31 -6.54
C ALA A 296 -14.03 -18.63 -5.58
N VAL A 297 -15.01 -17.89 -6.12
CA VAL A 297 -16.06 -17.24 -5.32
C VAL A 297 -16.86 -18.24 -4.48
N ARG A 298 -17.18 -19.41 -5.03
CA ARG A 298 -17.97 -20.44 -4.34
C ARG A 298 -17.18 -21.27 -3.34
N GLN A 299 -15.86 -21.30 -3.43
CA GLN A 299 -14.98 -21.89 -2.42
C GLN A 299 -14.93 -21.06 -1.13
N ALA A 300 -15.12 -19.73 -1.21
CA ALA A 300 -14.92 -18.82 -0.10
C ALA A 300 -15.73 -19.15 1.18
N PRO A 301 -17.02 -19.51 1.14
CA PRO A 301 -17.76 -19.89 2.35
C PRO A 301 -17.19 -21.12 3.03
N VAL A 302 -16.76 -22.13 2.25
CA VAL A 302 -16.17 -23.36 2.77
C VAL A 302 -14.79 -23.10 3.34
N LEU A 303 -13.96 -22.36 2.61
CA LEU A 303 -12.63 -21.95 3.09
C LEU A 303 -12.72 -21.17 4.38
N THR A 304 -13.60 -20.15 4.46
CA THR A 304 -13.80 -19.35 5.69
C THR A 304 -14.15 -20.26 6.88
N HIS A 305 -15.06 -21.22 6.68
CA HIS A 305 -15.42 -22.18 7.74
C HIS A 305 -14.22 -23.03 8.13
N ASN A 306 -13.50 -23.59 7.15
CA ASN A 306 -12.42 -24.55 7.38
C ASN A 306 -11.20 -23.89 8.04
N LEU A 307 -10.84 -22.68 7.64
CA LEU A 307 -9.76 -21.91 8.29
C LEU A 307 -10.11 -21.67 9.78
N ARG A 308 -11.34 -21.26 10.08
CA ARG A 308 -11.80 -21.06 11.45
C ARG A 308 -11.83 -22.37 12.23
N ALA A 309 -12.30 -23.45 11.60
CA ALA A 309 -12.39 -24.77 12.24
C ALA A 309 -11.00 -25.31 12.61
N VAL A 310 -10.01 -25.24 11.72
CA VAL A 310 -8.63 -25.68 12.04
C VAL A 310 -8.05 -24.87 13.20
N LEU A 311 -8.23 -23.55 13.19
CA LEU A 311 -7.69 -22.66 14.23
C LEU A 311 -8.40 -22.84 15.60
N ALA A 312 -9.67 -23.28 15.60
CA ALA A 312 -10.47 -23.49 16.81
C ALA A 312 -10.61 -24.96 17.21
N GLY A 313 -10.01 -25.91 16.47
CA GLY A 313 -10.13 -27.36 16.72
C GLY A 313 -11.49 -27.96 16.34
N GLY A 314 -12.20 -27.36 15.37
CA GLY A 314 -13.52 -27.80 14.93
C GLY A 314 -13.51 -28.69 13.67
N PRO A 315 -14.66 -29.27 13.28
CA PRO A 315 -14.78 -30.14 12.10
C PRO A 315 -14.75 -29.34 10.79
N LEU A 316 -14.10 -29.90 9.76
CA LEU A 316 -14.02 -29.33 8.43
C LEU A 316 -15.22 -29.70 7.56
N ARG A 317 -15.55 -28.86 6.61
CA ARG A 317 -16.60 -29.06 5.59
C ARG A 317 -16.01 -29.36 4.23
N ASN A 318 -16.73 -30.17 3.45
CA ASN A 318 -16.37 -30.44 2.05
C ASN A 318 -16.97 -29.38 1.12
N TYR A 319 -16.19 -28.99 0.14
CA TYR A 319 -16.65 -28.21 -1.01
C TYR A 319 -17.11 -29.16 -2.12
N ALA A 320 -18.34 -29.01 -2.57
CA ALA A 320 -18.91 -29.71 -3.71
C ALA A 320 -19.12 -28.72 -4.86
N PRO A 321 -18.28 -28.73 -5.90
CA PRO A 321 -18.42 -27.82 -7.02
C PRO A 321 -19.65 -28.15 -7.88
N GLN A 322 -20.34 -27.11 -8.37
CA GLN A 322 -21.43 -27.31 -9.32
C GLN A 322 -20.93 -27.91 -10.65
N GLY A 323 -21.79 -28.69 -11.31
CA GLY A 323 -21.51 -29.31 -12.60
C GLY A 323 -21.45 -28.33 -13.76
N ASP A 324 -22.33 -27.30 -13.75
CA ASP A 324 -22.39 -26.23 -14.76
C ASP A 324 -22.74 -24.87 -14.12
N TYR A 325 -22.46 -23.80 -14.82
CA TYR A 325 -22.75 -22.42 -14.39
C TYR A 325 -23.13 -21.53 -15.57
N LEU A 326 -23.84 -20.45 -15.29
CA LEU A 326 -24.14 -19.43 -16.27
C LEU A 326 -22.86 -18.69 -16.65
N LYS A 327 -22.46 -18.76 -17.91
CA LYS A 327 -21.34 -18.00 -18.47
C LYS A 327 -21.91 -16.72 -19.10
N LEU A 328 -21.48 -15.57 -18.60
CA LEU A 328 -21.81 -14.26 -19.14
C LEU A 328 -20.57 -13.68 -19.81
N ILE A 329 -20.53 -13.77 -21.15
CA ILE A 329 -19.38 -13.39 -21.97
C ILE A 329 -19.63 -12.00 -22.57
N SER A 330 -18.69 -11.07 -22.38
CA SER A 330 -18.75 -9.71 -22.93
C SER A 330 -18.51 -9.74 -24.44
N LEU A 331 -19.28 -8.96 -25.18
CA LEU A 331 -19.14 -8.81 -26.64
C LEU A 331 -18.49 -7.46 -27.03
N GLY A 332 -17.67 -6.89 -26.15
CA GLY A 332 -16.91 -5.65 -26.37
C GLY A 332 -17.74 -4.38 -26.20
N LYS A 333 -18.83 -4.22 -26.93
CA LYS A 333 -19.81 -3.16 -26.72
C LYS A 333 -20.77 -3.52 -25.56
N GLN A 334 -21.70 -2.63 -25.22
CA GLN A 334 -22.69 -2.89 -24.16
C GLN A 334 -23.69 -4.00 -24.54
N ALA A 335 -23.14 -5.17 -24.88
CA ALA A 335 -23.83 -6.41 -25.16
C ALA A 335 -23.08 -7.58 -24.52
N ALA A 336 -23.80 -8.62 -24.13
CA ALA A 336 -23.23 -9.86 -23.59
C ALA A 336 -23.94 -11.09 -24.18
N LEU A 337 -23.24 -12.22 -24.13
CA LEU A 337 -23.78 -13.53 -24.42
C LEU A 337 -23.93 -14.30 -23.10
N ALA A 338 -25.09 -14.90 -22.90
CA ALA A 338 -25.33 -15.85 -21.82
C ALA A 338 -25.34 -17.27 -22.38
N GLU A 339 -24.54 -18.16 -21.80
CA GLU A 339 -24.50 -19.58 -22.17
C GLU A 339 -24.70 -20.44 -20.92
N ARG A 340 -25.59 -21.40 -21.02
CA ARG A 340 -25.80 -22.45 -20.03
C ARG A 340 -26.42 -23.69 -20.68
N PHE A 341 -25.96 -24.87 -20.32
CA PHE A 341 -26.43 -26.18 -20.85
C PHE A 341 -26.47 -26.22 -22.38
N GLY A 342 -25.47 -25.63 -23.06
CA GLY A 342 -25.37 -25.58 -24.51
C GLY A 342 -26.29 -24.58 -25.22
N THR A 343 -27.20 -23.92 -24.51
CA THR A 343 -28.05 -22.86 -25.07
C THR A 343 -27.40 -21.50 -24.89
N ALA A 344 -27.35 -20.70 -25.95
CA ALA A 344 -26.74 -19.37 -25.93
C ALA A 344 -27.70 -18.31 -26.48
N ILE A 345 -27.88 -17.23 -25.75
CA ILE A 345 -28.59 -16.00 -26.15
C ILE A 345 -27.66 -14.80 -26.01
N SER A 346 -27.89 -13.74 -26.79
CA SER A 346 -27.06 -12.54 -26.74
C SER A 346 -27.87 -11.28 -26.88
N GLY A 347 -27.42 -10.18 -26.27
CA GLY A 347 -28.07 -8.87 -26.41
C GLY A 347 -27.71 -7.86 -25.34
N PRO A 348 -28.19 -6.60 -25.47
CA PRO A 348 -27.85 -5.53 -24.53
C PRO A 348 -28.50 -5.71 -23.15
N LEU A 349 -29.65 -6.38 -23.03
CA LEU A 349 -30.25 -6.67 -21.72
C LEU A 349 -29.38 -7.62 -20.89
N LEU A 350 -28.70 -8.55 -21.53
CA LEU A 350 -27.77 -9.46 -20.86
C LEU A 350 -26.53 -8.72 -20.34
N TRP A 351 -26.07 -7.69 -21.05
CA TRP A 351 -25.00 -6.83 -20.57
C TRP A 351 -25.44 -6.03 -19.33
N ARG A 352 -26.66 -5.46 -19.34
CA ARG A 352 -27.22 -4.78 -18.16
C ARG A 352 -27.32 -5.73 -16.96
N TRP A 353 -27.70 -6.98 -17.19
CA TRP A 353 -27.75 -7.99 -16.15
C TRP A 353 -26.37 -8.37 -15.65
N LYS A 354 -25.40 -8.62 -16.55
CA LYS A 354 -23.99 -8.84 -16.19
C LYS A 354 -23.43 -7.68 -15.37
N ASN A 355 -23.58 -6.45 -15.86
CA ASN A 355 -23.12 -5.25 -15.16
C ASN A 355 -23.71 -5.13 -13.75
N ARG A 356 -25.02 -5.45 -13.58
CA ARG A 356 -25.65 -5.44 -12.24
C ARG A 356 -25.05 -6.50 -11.31
N ILE A 357 -24.73 -7.69 -11.82
CA ILE A 357 -24.08 -8.76 -11.04
C ILE A 357 -22.69 -8.33 -10.62
N ASP A 358 -21.87 -7.85 -11.56
CA ASP A 358 -20.49 -7.44 -11.31
C ASP A 358 -20.42 -6.27 -10.33
N ARG A 359 -21.21 -5.21 -10.55
CA ARG A 359 -21.27 -4.07 -9.60
C ARG A 359 -21.79 -4.47 -8.22
N LYS A 360 -22.76 -5.40 -8.13
CA LYS A 360 -23.20 -5.94 -6.83
C LYS A 360 -22.09 -6.73 -6.14
N PHE A 361 -21.31 -7.47 -6.92
CA PHE A 361 -20.15 -8.20 -6.37
C PHE A 361 -19.08 -7.23 -5.84
N MET A 362 -18.73 -6.19 -6.58
CA MET A 362 -17.74 -5.19 -6.15
C MET A 362 -18.24 -4.34 -4.99
N ALA A 363 -19.49 -3.91 -5.00
CA ALA A 363 -20.06 -3.07 -3.93
C ALA A 363 -19.99 -3.70 -2.52
N GLN A 364 -19.83 -5.02 -2.42
CA GLN A 364 -19.65 -5.67 -1.11
C GLN A 364 -18.28 -5.35 -0.48
N PHE A 365 -17.29 -4.96 -1.27
CA PHE A 365 -15.94 -4.58 -0.80
C PHE A 365 -15.80 -3.07 -0.57
N ASP A 366 -16.71 -2.26 -1.13
CA ASP A 366 -16.75 -0.82 -0.90
C ASP A 366 -17.58 -0.45 0.34
N ARG A 367 -18.69 -1.19 0.58
CA ARG A 367 -19.61 -0.96 1.69
C ARG A 367 -19.18 -1.73 2.93
N LEU A 368 -18.05 -1.31 3.50
CA LEU A 368 -17.50 -1.88 4.72
C LEU A 368 -17.95 -1.01 5.90
N ALA A 369 -19.07 -1.36 6.52
CA ALA A 369 -19.55 -0.65 7.71
C ALA A 369 -18.60 -0.95 8.89
N PRO A 370 -18.00 0.08 9.53
CA PRO A 370 -17.19 -0.14 10.73
C PRO A 370 -18.06 -0.73 11.84
N MET A 371 -17.44 -1.51 12.73
CA MET A 371 -18.13 -1.95 13.94
C MET A 371 -18.51 -0.72 14.76
N PRO A 372 -19.74 -0.69 15.35
CA PRO A 372 -20.13 0.43 16.19
C PRO A 372 -19.16 0.54 17.38
N PRO A 373 -18.82 1.77 17.81
CA PRO A 373 -18.01 1.96 19.01
C PRO A 373 -18.72 1.37 20.22
N PRO A 374 -17.98 1.00 21.30
CA PRO A 374 -18.59 0.55 22.54
C PRO A 374 -19.59 1.58 23.08
N GLU A 375 -20.72 1.11 23.62
CA GLU A 375 -21.69 2.00 24.26
C GLU A 375 -21.02 2.69 25.45
N LEU A 376 -21.15 4.02 25.51
CA LEU A 376 -20.65 4.80 26.64
C LEU A 376 -21.59 4.65 27.84
N PRO A 377 -21.06 4.71 29.08
CA PRO A 377 -21.89 4.73 30.31
C PRO A 377 -22.90 5.88 30.26
N HIS A 378 -24.11 5.65 30.74
CA HIS A 378 -25.13 6.69 30.83
C HIS A 378 -24.73 7.86 31.75
N VAL A 379 -23.98 7.57 32.81
CA VAL A 379 -23.43 8.56 33.74
C VAL A 379 -21.93 8.61 33.60
N MET A 380 -21.39 9.80 33.26
CA MET A 380 -19.99 10.05 33.09
C MET A 380 -19.61 11.45 33.57
N ALA A 381 -18.31 11.70 33.76
CA ALA A 381 -17.82 13.01 34.14
C ALA A 381 -18.08 14.05 33.03
N ILE A 382 -18.18 15.31 33.40
CA ILE A 382 -18.32 16.43 32.47
C ILE A 382 -17.09 16.48 31.58
N GLY A 383 -17.27 16.69 30.26
CA GLY A 383 -16.19 16.77 29.28
C GLY A 383 -15.75 15.42 28.66
N VAL A 384 -16.21 14.28 29.16
CA VAL A 384 -15.83 12.96 28.60
C VAL A 384 -16.21 12.85 27.12
N ARG A 385 -17.40 13.30 26.72
CA ARG A 385 -17.83 13.26 25.31
C ARG A 385 -16.98 14.16 24.42
N ASP A 386 -16.66 15.35 24.92
CA ASP A 386 -15.81 16.33 24.19
C ASP A 386 -14.39 15.81 24.05
N ALA A 387 -13.83 15.17 25.10
CA ALA A 387 -12.49 14.58 25.07
C ALA A 387 -12.40 13.33 24.18
N LEU A 388 -13.46 12.52 24.10
CA LEU A 388 -13.49 11.37 23.19
C LEU A 388 -13.60 11.81 21.74
N GLY A 389 -14.27 12.92 21.44
CA GLY A 389 -14.55 13.40 20.09
C GLY A 389 -15.43 12.41 19.31
N ASP A 390 -15.62 12.70 18.02
CA ASP A 390 -16.44 11.90 17.11
C ASP A 390 -15.64 10.79 16.39
N LYS A 391 -14.33 10.74 16.58
CA LYS A 391 -13.41 9.84 15.87
C LYS A 391 -12.45 9.16 16.84
N PRO A 392 -12.00 7.92 16.55
CA PRO A 392 -10.94 7.30 17.34
C PRO A 392 -9.65 8.13 17.24
N MET A 393 -8.85 8.10 18.32
CA MET A 393 -7.57 8.80 18.37
C MET A 393 -6.62 8.25 17.30
N CYS A 394 -5.98 9.13 16.54
CA CYS A 394 -5.00 8.75 15.54
C CYS A 394 -3.80 8.00 16.17
N GLY A 395 -3.19 7.10 15.39
CA GLY A 395 -1.88 6.54 15.69
C GLY A 395 -0.74 7.45 15.21
N GLY A 396 0.51 6.97 15.33
CA GLY A 396 1.68 7.72 14.91
C GLY A 396 1.81 9.08 15.61
N CYS A 397 2.32 10.08 14.92
CA CYS A 397 2.47 11.45 15.46
C CYS A 397 1.15 12.17 15.74
N GLY A 398 0.05 11.73 15.16
CA GLY A 398 -1.28 12.25 15.48
C GLY A 398 -1.75 11.97 16.92
N ALA A 399 -1.01 11.18 17.69
CA ALA A 399 -1.25 10.86 19.10
C ALA A 399 -0.34 11.65 20.08
N LYS A 400 0.52 12.56 19.60
CA LYS A 400 1.37 13.40 20.45
C LYS A 400 0.52 14.37 21.30
N VAL A 401 1.05 14.78 22.43
CA VAL A 401 0.48 15.89 23.23
C VAL A 401 0.69 17.19 22.47
N GLY A 402 -0.30 18.05 22.45
CA GLY A 402 -0.23 19.34 21.74
C GLY A 402 0.92 20.23 22.27
N ARG A 403 1.59 20.95 21.34
CA ARG A 403 2.77 21.79 21.63
C ARG A 403 2.54 22.80 22.78
N GLY A 404 1.35 23.40 22.86
CA GLY A 404 1.04 24.38 23.89
C GLY A 404 1.14 23.80 25.30
N ALA A 405 0.43 22.72 25.57
CA ALA A 405 0.43 22.06 26.88
C ALA A 405 1.83 21.55 27.28
N LEU A 406 2.58 21.01 26.31
CA LEU A 406 3.95 20.54 26.54
C LEU A 406 4.89 21.69 26.90
N ARG A 407 4.84 22.81 26.17
CA ARG A 407 5.65 24.01 26.43
C ARG A 407 5.36 24.61 27.80
N ASP A 408 4.09 24.69 28.16
CA ASP A 408 3.68 25.26 29.48
C ASP A 408 4.24 24.43 30.66
N VAL A 409 4.19 23.12 30.54
CA VAL A 409 4.72 22.20 31.58
C VAL A 409 6.24 22.23 31.63
N LEU A 410 6.93 22.16 30.47
CA LEU A 410 8.38 22.15 30.42
C LEU A 410 8.96 23.49 30.82
N GLY A 411 8.32 24.63 30.45
CA GLY A 411 8.74 25.97 30.84
C GLY A 411 8.59 26.27 32.35
N ALA A 412 7.83 25.43 33.07
CA ALA A 412 7.74 25.54 34.54
C ALA A 412 8.84 24.75 35.28
N LEU A 413 9.66 23.96 34.56
CA LEU A 413 10.78 23.20 35.16
C LEU A 413 11.94 24.17 35.47
N PRO A 414 12.72 23.89 36.54
CA PRO A 414 13.94 24.63 36.81
C PRO A 414 14.94 24.53 35.68
N ASP A 415 15.72 25.62 35.48
CA ASP A 415 16.80 25.67 34.49
C ASP A 415 17.84 24.53 34.72
N ILE A 416 18.40 24.03 33.63
CA ILE A 416 19.48 23.08 33.65
C ILE A 416 20.74 23.77 34.21
N THR A 417 21.30 23.23 35.30
CA THR A 417 22.47 23.80 35.98
C THR A 417 23.81 23.16 35.58
N ARG A 418 23.78 22.19 34.64
CA ARG A 418 24.97 21.45 34.19
C ARG A 418 25.58 22.11 32.97
N ASP A 419 26.90 22.38 33.00
CA ASP A 419 27.63 22.98 31.87
C ASP A 419 27.83 22.01 30.69
N ASP A 420 27.76 20.73 30.95
CA ASP A 420 27.95 19.67 29.94
C ASP A 420 26.62 19.20 29.25
N VAL A 421 25.48 19.77 29.64
CA VAL A 421 24.18 19.51 29.06
C VAL A 421 23.59 20.81 28.55
N GLN A 422 23.31 20.87 27.24
CA GLN A 422 22.65 21.99 26.59
C GLN A 422 21.35 21.50 25.97
N SER A 423 20.25 22.15 26.28
CA SER A 423 18.96 21.93 25.64
C SER A 423 18.39 23.28 25.28
N VAL A 424 18.06 23.45 23.99
CA VAL A 424 17.33 24.64 23.52
C VAL A 424 15.88 24.19 23.38
N ALA A 425 14.96 24.94 23.95
CA ALA A 425 13.54 24.65 23.86
C ALA A 425 13.09 24.65 22.40
N GLY A 426 12.64 23.49 21.90
CA GLY A 426 12.17 23.29 20.53
C GLY A 426 13.20 22.67 19.58
N ASP A 427 14.46 22.46 19.98
CA ASP A 427 15.42 21.66 19.20
C ASP A 427 15.00 20.16 19.18
N ASP A 428 15.41 19.46 18.12
CA ASP A 428 15.06 18.06 17.87
C ASP A 428 15.77 17.10 18.84
N ALA A 429 16.96 17.46 19.36
CA ALA A 429 17.70 16.64 20.32
C ALA A 429 18.48 17.47 21.35
N ALA A 430 18.69 16.90 22.54
CA ALA A 430 19.55 17.47 23.55
C ALA A 430 21.03 17.34 23.16
N VAL A 431 21.84 18.37 23.47
CA VAL A 431 23.31 18.38 23.21
C VAL A 431 24.06 18.06 24.48
N LEU A 432 24.93 17.05 24.44
CA LEU A 432 25.78 16.59 25.52
C LEU A 432 27.25 16.82 25.17
N ARG A 433 28.04 17.32 26.10
CA ARG A 433 29.49 17.52 25.95
C ARG A 433 30.25 16.57 26.86
N THR A 434 30.95 15.59 26.28
CA THR A 434 31.69 14.59 27.05
C THR A 434 33.11 14.46 26.51
N GLY A 435 34.12 14.80 27.36
CA GLY A 435 35.54 14.65 27.00
C GLY A 435 35.94 15.41 25.70
N GLY A 436 35.32 16.57 25.44
CA GLY A 436 35.58 17.37 24.22
C GLY A 436 34.81 16.91 23.00
N GLN A 437 34.04 15.84 23.09
CA GLN A 437 33.13 15.39 22.04
C GLN A 437 31.74 16.01 22.23
N ILE A 438 31.07 16.32 21.11
CA ILE A 438 29.66 16.75 21.10
C ILE A 438 28.82 15.54 20.69
N GLN A 439 27.88 15.19 21.54
CA GLN A 439 26.91 14.14 21.30
C GLN A 439 25.50 14.72 21.36
N VAL A 440 24.60 14.29 20.50
CA VAL A 440 23.17 14.59 20.61
C VAL A 440 22.41 13.34 21.04
N MET A 441 21.28 13.54 21.74
CA MET A 441 20.43 12.45 22.22
C MET A 441 18.95 12.81 22.10
N THR A 442 18.18 11.92 21.53
CA THR A 442 16.73 12.03 21.41
C THR A 442 16.02 10.74 21.78
N THR A 443 14.71 10.79 21.99
CA THR A 443 13.84 9.64 22.18
C THR A 443 12.49 9.90 21.56
N ASP A 444 12.08 8.98 20.69
CA ASP A 444 10.73 8.96 20.09
C ASP A 444 10.11 7.59 20.16
N HIS A 445 8.79 7.59 20.26
CA HIS A 445 7.99 6.38 20.14
C HIS A 445 6.71 6.65 19.36
N LEU A 446 6.24 5.64 18.65
CA LEU A 446 4.97 5.68 17.94
C LEU A 446 4.02 4.60 18.45
N ARG A 447 2.75 4.97 18.66
CA ARG A 447 1.65 4.05 18.85
C ARG A 447 1.25 3.42 17.52
N SER A 448 0.63 2.26 17.56
CA SER A 448 0.21 1.51 16.37
C SER A 448 -0.65 2.36 15.42
N PHE A 449 -0.15 2.58 14.23
CA PHE A 449 -0.85 3.22 13.10
C PHE A 449 -0.95 2.27 11.90
N THR A 450 -0.26 1.16 11.92
CA THR A 450 -0.33 0.06 10.96
C THR A 450 -0.28 -1.28 11.70
N ALA A 451 -0.91 -2.30 11.14
CA ALA A 451 -0.88 -3.65 11.70
C ALA A 451 0.40 -4.42 11.35
N ASP A 452 1.26 -3.91 10.45
CA ASP A 452 2.53 -4.57 10.09
C ASP A 452 3.69 -4.07 10.98
N PRO A 453 4.23 -4.91 11.89
CA PRO A 453 5.31 -4.51 12.80
C PRO A 453 6.60 -4.17 12.04
N VAL A 454 6.83 -4.70 10.84
CA VAL A 454 8.01 -4.38 10.02
C VAL A 454 7.92 -2.96 9.48
N VAL A 455 6.77 -2.60 8.88
CA VAL A 455 6.53 -1.23 8.40
C VAL A 455 6.57 -0.24 9.56
N MET A 456 5.89 -0.57 10.67
CA MET A 456 5.88 0.28 11.86
C MET A 456 7.29 0.49 12.42
N THR A 457 8.10 -0.56 12.52
CA THR A 457 9.49 -0.48 13.01
C THR A 457 10.34 0.40 12.11
N ARG A 458 10.26 0.21 10.79
CA ARG A 458 11.01 1.02 9.82
C ARG A 458 10.67 2.51 9.96
N ILE A 459 9.39 2.85 9.97
CA ILE A 459 8.94 4.24 10.08
C ILE A 459 9.33 4.84 11.42
N THR A 460 9.15 4.11 12.54
CA THR A 460 9.56 4.61 13.87
C THR A 460 11.07 4.82 13.97
N ALA A 461 11.85 3.93 13.36
CA ALA A 461 13.31 4.10 13.32
C ALA A 461 13.73 5.32 12.49
N MET A 462 13.10 5.53 11.30
CA MET A 462 13.37 6.72 10.49
C MET A 462 12.94 8.00 11.19
N HIS A 463 11.81 7.97 11.93
CA HIS A 463 11.32 9.09 12.72
C HIS A 463 12.31 9.49 13.81
N ALA A 464 12.80 8.55 14.63
CA ALA A 464 13.79 8.83 15.67
C ALA A 464 15.17 9.22 15.13
N LEU A 465 15.56 8.71 13.96
CA LEU A 465 16.77 9.12 13.28
C LEU A 465 16.63 10.53 12.66
N GLY A 466 15.42 10.96 12.37
CA GLY A 466 15.11 12.31 11.86
C GLY A 466 15.73 13.40 12.72
N ASP A 467 15.52 13.35 14.01
CA ASP A 467 16.07 14.29 14.99
C ASP A 467 17.63 14.36 14.95
N ILE A 468 18.25 13.19 14.87
CA ILE A 468 19.72 13.09 14.80
C ILE A 468 20.24 13.72 13.50
N TRP A 469 19.57 13.43 12.40
CA TRP A 469 19.93 13.97 11.09
C TRP A 469 19.65 15.48 11.00
N ALA A 470 18.54 15.96 11.59
CA ALA A 470 18.22 17.39 11.64
C ALA A 470 19.29 18.20 12.39
N MET A 471 19.91 17.61 13.43
CA MET A 471 21.02 18.20 14.14
C MET A 471 22.39 18.09 13.40
N GLY A 472 22.43 17.54 12.18
CA GLY A 472 23.65 17.31 11.41
C GLY A 472 24.59 16.28 12.03
N ALA A 473 24.09 15.43 12.92
CA ALA A 473 24.86 14.42 13.64
C ALA A 473 24.87 13.08 12.91
N ALA A 474 25.93 12.28 13.14
CA ALA A 474 26.01 10.91 12.68
C ALA A 474 25.44 9.96 13.75
N PRO A 475 24.40 9.16 13.45
CA PRO A 475 23.84 8.19 14.39
C PRO A 475 24.91 7.25 14.96
N GLN A 476 24.84 6.91 16.28
CA GLN A 476 25.88 6.16 16.99
C GLN A 476 25.32 4.91 17.68
N ALA A 477 24.47 5.10 18.68
CA ALA A 477 23.95 4.01 19.50
C ALA A 477 22.44 4.17 19.72
N VAL A 478 21.75 3.03 19.83
CA VAL A 478 20.30 2.98 19.93
C VAL A 478 19.86 2.02 21.03
N THR A 479 18.93 2.45 21.87
CA THR A 479 18.14 1.54 22.70
C THR A 479 16.70 1.47 22.20
N ALA A 480 16.16 0.23 22.12
CA ALA A 480 14.81 -0.02 21.67
C ALA A 480 13.84 -0.12 22.86
N ASN A 481 12.70 0.53 22.78
CA ASN A 481 11.61 0.43 23.75
C ASN A 481 10.38 -0.16 23.05
N ILE A 482 9.96 -1.39 23.44
CA ILE A 482 8.94 -2.14 22.74
C ILE A 482 7.86 -2.58 23.72
N ILE A 483 6.61 -2.19 23.45
CA ILE A 483 5.44 -2.63 24.20
C ILE A 483 4.61 -3.52 23.26
N LEU A 484 4.47 -4.80 23.60
CA LEU A 484 3.67 -5.76 22.82
C LEU A 484 2.27 -5.88 23.39
N PRO A 485 1.23 -6.05 22.58
CA PRO A 485 -0.06 -6.47 23.07
C PRO A 485 0.02 -7.89 23.65
N ARG A 486 -0.98 -8.27 24.46
CA ARG A 486 -1.04 -9.62 25.05
C ARG A 486 -1.02 -10.70 23.97
N MET A 487 -0.09 -11.64 24.10
CA MET A 487 0.06 -12.76 23.17
C MET A 487 0.83 -13.92 23.85
N THR A 488 0.74 -15.12 23.27
CA THR A 488 1.53 -16.27 23.73
C THR A 488 3.03 -16.02 23.56
N ALA A 489 3.86 -16.73 24.34
CA ALA A 489 5.32 -16.61 24.26
C ALA A 489 5.86 -16.83 22.83
N GLU A 490 5.27 -17.77 22.09
CA GLU A 490 5.64 -18.01 20.69
C GLU A 490 5.30 -16.81 19.80
N MET A 491 4.14 -16.21 19.95
CA MET A 491 3.74 -15.00 19.20
C MET A 491 4.62 -13.80 19.57
N GLN A 492 4.99 -13.66 20.85
CA GLN A 492 5.97 -12.64 21.29
C GLN A 492 7.30 -12.82 20.58
N ARG A 493 7.84 -14.06 20.58
CA ARG A 493 9.12 -14.37 19.92
C ARG A 493 9.05 -14.02 18.42
N ARG A 494 7.99 -14.45 17.70
CA ARG A 494 7.79 -14.14 16.27
C ARG A 494 7.76 -12.64 16.02
N THR A 495 6.97 -11.90 16.78
CA THR A 495 6.79 -10.45 16.62
C THR A 495 8.07 -9.68 16.96
N LEU A 496 8.74 -10.03 18.06
CA LEU A 496 10.02 -9.42 18.42
C LEU A 496 11.10 -9.71 17.38
N THR A 497 11.11 -10.91 16.78
CA THR A 497 12.05 -11.23 15.70
C THR A 497 11.86 -10.33 14.49
N GLU A 498 10.62 -10.15 14.03
CA GLU A 498 10.31 -9.23 12.93
C GLU A 498 10.75 -7.78 13.26
N ILE A 499 10.43 -7.29 14.47
CA ILE A 499 10.80 -5.94 14.92
C ILE A 499 12.32 -5.77 14.99
N MET A 500 13.00 -6.65 15.73
CA MET A 500 14.42 -6.47 16.01
C MET A 500 15.31 -6.69 14.78
N GLN A 501 14.98 -7.63 13.90
CA GLN A 501 15.69 -7.81 12.64
C GLN A 501 15.51 -6.58 11.72
N THR A 502 14.31 -6.01 11.66
CA THR A 502 14.05 -4.80 10.89
C THR A 502 14.78 -3.59 11.49
N ALA A 503 14.68 -3.39 12.80
CA ALA A 503 15.37 -2.31 13.50
C ALA A 503 16.89 -2.40 13.28
N HIS A 504 17.46 -3.61 13.39
CA HIS A 504 18.89 -3.84 13.17
C HIS A 504 19.31 -3.45 11.74
N GLN A 505 18.55 -3.87 10.72
CA GLN A 505 18.85 -3.51 9.33
C GLN A 505 18.82 -1.99 9.10
N VAL A 506 17.80 -1.31 9.63
CA VAL A 506 17.65 0.14 9.50
C VAL A 506 18.78 0.88 10.21
N MET A 507 19.06 0.53 11.46
CA MET A 507 20.04 1.22 12.30
C MET A 507 21.47 1.03 11.77
N ILE A 508 21.84 -0.18 11.36
CA ILE A 508 23.15 -0.41 10.69
C ILE A 508 23.24 0.38 9.39
N GLY A 509 22.18 0.41 8.58
CA GLY A 509 22.14 1.22 7.35
C GLY A 509 22.33 2.71 7.61
N ALA A 510 21.92 3.20 8.78
CA ALA A 510 22.12 4.57 9.26
C ALA A 510 23.49 4.80 9.95
N GLY A 511 24.26 3.75 10.22
CA GLY A 511 25.55 3.81 10.90
C GLY A 511 25.48 3.70 12.43
N ALA A 512 24.34 3.26 12.99
CA ALA A 512 24.12 3.11 14.42
C ALA A 512 24.05 1.64 14.85
N ALA A 513 24.42 1.36 16.10
CA ALA A 513 24.33 0.02 16.69
C ALA A 513 23.25 -0.04 17.78
N ILE A 514 22.40 -1.07 17.76
CA ILE A 514 21.47 -1.35 18.87
C ILE A 514 22.27 -1.95 20.02
N VAL A 515 22.28 -1.25 21.17
CA VAL A 515 23.09 -1.59 22.34
C VAL A 515 22.27 -2.12 23.53
N GLY A 516 20.93 -2.07 23.44
CA GLY A 516 20.04 -2.53 24.50
C GLY A 516 18.61 -2.05 24.30
N GLY A 517 17.85 -2.03 25.37
CA GLY A 517 16.47 -1.56 25.35
C GLY A 517 15.63 -2.13 26.47
N HIS A 518 14.33 -1.91 26.39
CA HIS A 518 13.31 -2.44 27.30
C HIS A 518 12.12 -2.99 26.53
N SER A 519 11.56 -4.12 27.01
CA SER A 519 10.38 -4.71 26.40
C SER A 519 9.37 -5.09 27.47
N SER A 520 8.08 -4.76 27.25
CA SER A 520 6.97 -5.03 28.17
C SER A 520 5.70 -5.45 27.43
N LEU A 521 4.68 -5.86 28.18
CA LEU A 521 3.35 -6.12 27.64
C LEU A 521 2.43 -4.96 28.00
N GLY A 522 1.57 -4.56 27.07
CA GLY A 522 0.58 -3.50 27.21
C GLY A 522 -0.67 -3.78 26.39
N ASP A 523 -1.43 -2.74 26.11
CA ASP A 523 -2.72 -2.88 25.41
C ASP A 523 -2.57 -2.86 23.88
N GLU A 524 -1.54 -2.19 23.36
CA GLU A 524 -1.28 -2.10 21.92
C GLU A 524 0.22 -2.18 21.62
N LEU A 525 0.56 -2.41 20.36
CA LEU A 525 1.94 -2.33 19.91
C LEU A 525 2.41 -0.86 19.95
N THR A 526 3.48 -0.63 20.72
CA THR A 526 4.23 0.63 20.72
C THR A 526 5.69 0.33 20.50
N ILE A 527 6.32 1.06 19.60
CA ILE A 527 7.75 0.92 19.29
C ILE A 527 8.40 2.30 19.46
N GLY A 528 9.50 2.34 20.18
CA GLY A 528 10.28 3.56 20.37
C GLY A 528 11.78 3.29 20.32
N PHE A 529 12.54 4.33 20.03
CA PHE A 529 13.99 4.30 20.00
C PHE A 529 14.53 5.54 20.71
N THR A 530 15.52 5.32 21.57
CA THR A 530 16.38 6.39 22.06
C THR A 530 17.68 6.30 21.27
N VAL A 531 18.05 7.38 20.61
CA VAL A 531 19.17 7.44 19.67
C VAL A 531 20.19 8.46 20.14
N THR A 532 21.48 8.11 20.08
CA THR A 532 22.57 9.07 20.22
C THR A 532 23.25 9.29 18.87
N GLY A 533 23.74 10.52 18.66
CA GLY A 533 24.53 10.89 17.48
C GLY A 533 25.77 11.66 17.84
N LEU A 534 26.82 11.52 17.04
CA LEU A 534 28.07 12.26 17.20
C LEU A 534 28.15 13.41 16.21
N CYS A 535 28.50 14.59 16.69
CA CYS A 535 28.75 15.78 15.88
C CYS A 535 30.27 15.98 15.69
N SER A 536 30.71 16.06 14.44
CA SER A 536 32.08 16.43 14.10
C SER A 536 32.36 17.95 14.15
N ARG A 537 31.30 18.74 14.23
CA ARG A 537 31.25 20.21 14.33
C ARG A 537 30.08 20.63 15.23
N ALA A 538 29.87 21.92 15.40
CA ALA A 538 28.66 22.39 16.09
C ALA A 538 27.39 21.83 15.43
N PRO A 539 26.43 21.32 16.22
CA PRO A 539 25.17 20.83 15.65
C PRO A 539 24.41 21.95 14.94
N VAL A 540 23.72 21.60 13.87
CA VAL A 540 22.72 22.47 13.27
C VAL A 540 21.52 22.47 14.20
N THR A 541 20.97 23.64 14.50
CA THR A 541 19.82 23.79 15.40
C THR A 541 18.65 24.42 14.67
N ILE A 542 17.52 24.50 15.32
CA ILE A 542 16.35 25.25 14.84
C ILE A 542 16.63 26.77 14.76
N ALA A 543 17.59 27.30 15.54
CA ALA A 543 18.02 28.68 15.53
C ALA A 543 19.17 28.91 14.53
N GLY A 544 19.24 30.12 13.97
CA GLY A 544 20.35 30.53 13.08
C GLY A 544 19.92 30.89 11.65
N ALA A 545 18.65 30.77 11.31
CA ALA A 545 18.12 31.20 10.02
C ALA A 545 18.33 32.71 9.82
N GLN A 546 18.69 33.10 8.61
CA GLN A 546 19.07 34.49 8.27
C GLN A 546 18.12 35.06 7.22
N ALA A 547 17.82 36.36 7.32
CA ALA A 547 17.06 37.06 6.30
C ALA A 547 17.76 36.94 4.93
N GLY A 548 17.05 36.47 3.94
CA GLY A 548 17.54 36.11 2.60
C GLY A 548 17.77 34.63 2.35
N ASP A 549 17.68 33.78 3.40
CA ASP A 549 17.77 32.34 3.22
C ASP A 549 16.58 31.78 2.42
N ALA A 550 16.84 30.78 1.59
CA ALA A 550 15.82 29.96 0.96
C ALA A 550 15.40 28.80 1.88
N LEU A 551 14.11 28.50 1.90
CA LEU A 551 13.54 27.38 2.65
C LEU A 551 13.39 26.14 1.75
N ILE A 552 14.12 25.07 2.06
CA ILE A 552 14.04 23.77 1.35
C ILE A 552 13.28 22.78 2.23
N LEU A 553 12.27 22.12 1.64
CA LEU A 553 11.58 20.97 2.22
C LEU A 553 11.92 19.72 1.40
N THR A 554 12.36 18.63 2.06
CA THR A 554 12.88 17.43 1.37
C THR A 554 11.85 16.34 1.08
N GLN A 555 10.63 16.45 1.65
CA GLN A 555 9.57 15.44 1.49
C GLN A 555 8.19 16.08 1.52
N ALA A 556 7.24 15.52 0.78
CA ALA A 556 5.85 15.96 0.74
C ALA A 556 5.15 15.80 2.11
N ILE A 557 4.18 16.69 2.41
CA ILE A 557 3.35 16.65 3.62
C ILE A 557 1.98 15.99 3.36
N GLY A 558 1.29 15.58 4.42
CA GLY A 558 -0.07 15.03 4.36
C GLY A 558 -0.22 13.64 4.96
N SER A 559 0.80 13.11 5.67
CA SER A 559 0.75 11.78 6.28
C SER A 559 -0.33 11.65 7.35
N GLY A 560 -0.57 12.70 8.14
CA GLY A 560 -1.59 12.70 9.19
C GLY A 560 -3.01 12.60 8.64
N VAL A 561 -3.35 13.40 7.62
CA VAL A 561 -4.67 13.35 6.97
C VAL A 561 -4.90 12.02 6.24
N LEU A 562 -3.85 11.44 5.63
CA LEU A 562 -3.93 10.12 4.98
C LEU A 562 -4.17 9.00 5.99
N LEU A 563 -3.47 8.99 7.11
CA LEU A 563 -3.70 8.02 8.20
C LEU A 563 -5.07 8.21 8.84
N ALA A 564 -5.53 9.45 9.02
CA ALA A 564 -6.88 9.72 9.50
C ALA A 564 -7.96 9.24 8.51
N GLY A 565 -7.75 9.44 7.21
CA GLY A 565 -8.62 8.93 6.15
C GLY A 565 -8.61 7.41 6.06
N GLU A 566 -7.46 6.76 6.27
CA GLU A 566 -7.33 5.31 6.34
C GLU A 566 -8.13 4.76 7.52
N MET A 567 -8.00 5.35 8.70
CA MET A 567 -8.77 4.96 9.90
C MET A 567 -10.28 5.11 9.69
N ALA A 568 -10.70 6.15 8.98
CA ALA A 568 -12.10 6.39 8.62
C ALA A 568 -12.59 5.52 7.45
N GLY A 569 -11.72 4.79 6.75
CA GLY A 569 -12.02 4.02 5.55
C GLY A 569 -12.35 4.89 4.31
N THR A 570 -11.91 6.14 4.30
CA THR A 570 -12.17 7.11 3.20
C THR A 570 -10.97 7.31 2.28
N ALA A 571 -9.75 7.03 2.73
CA ALA A 571 -8.56 7.08 1.91
C ALA A 571 -8.52 5.94 0.89
N HIS A 572 -7.93 6.19 -0.29
CA HIS A 572 -7.61 5.13 -1.26
C HIS A 572 -6.41 4.32 -0.76
N GLY A 573 -6.50 3.01 -0.83
CA GLY A 573 -5.44 2.12 -0.33
C GLY A 573 -4.09 2.31 -1.04
N ALA A 574 -4.09 2.67 -2.33
CA ALA A 574 -2.87 2.97 -3.06
C ALA A 574 -2.15 4.22 -2.51
N ASP A 575 -2.91 5.27 -2.14
CA ASP A 575 -2.35 6.50 -1.56
C ASP A 575 -1.79 6.22 -0.16
N VAL A 576 -2.49 5.41 0.65
CA VAL A 576 -2.01 4.96 1.97
C VAL A 576 -0.73 4.15 1.84
N ALA A 577 -0.67 3.21 0.90
CA ALA A 577 0.52 2.40 0.66
C ALA A 577 1.73 3.25 0.27
N HIS A 578 1.52 4.22 -0.63
CA HIS A 578 2.57 5.18 -1.02
C HIS A 578 3.02 6.08 0.13
N ALA A 579 2.08 6.55 0.96
CA ALA A 579 2.42 7.34 2.15
C ALA A 579 3.27 6.54 3.15
N LEU A 580 2.94 5.26 3.41
CA LEU A 580 3.73 4.39 4.28
C LEU A 580 5.15 4.15 3.73
N ASP A 581 5.30 4.01 2.41
CA ASP A 581 6.61 3.88 1.77
C ASP A 581 7.42 5.17 1.88
N THR A 582 6.80 6.32 1.63
CA THR A 582 7.40 7.65 1.79
C THR A 582 7.87 7.90 3.23
N MET A 583 7.04 7.59 4.23
CA MET A 583 7.41 7.68 5.66
C MET A 583 8.57 6.73 6.03
N GLY A 584 8.77 5.64 5.29
CA GLY A 584 9.89 4.72 5.44
C GLY A 584 11.21 5.21 4.83
N THR A 585 11.24 6.38 4.20
CA THR A 585 12.42 6.94 3.51
C THR A 585 13.31 7.71 4.47
N GLY A 586 14.59 7.28 4.61
CA GLY A 586 15.55 7.93 5.51
C GLY A 586 16.10 9.24 4.97
N GLN A 587 16.24 10.24 5.83
CA GLN A 587 16.74 11.59 5.50
C GLN A 587 18.27 11.73 5.63
N GLY A 588 19.02 10.67 5.93
CA GLY A 588 20.45 10.73 6.21
C GLY A 588 21.33 11.25 5.05
N LYS A 589 20.94 10.99 3.78
CA LYS A 589 21.64 11.59 2.63
C LYS A 589 21.29 13.09 2.48
N ALA A 590 20.02 13.43 2.69
CA ALA A 590 19.58 14.82 2.64
C ALA A 590 20.28 15.68 3.71
N ALA A 591 20.39 15.19 4.94
CA ALA A 591 21.09 15.87 6.03
C ALA A 591 22.58 16.13 5.69
N LYS A 592 23.25 15.19 5.02
CA LYS A 592 24.65 15.39 4.56
C LYS A 592 24.75 16.48 3.48
N ILE A 593 23.79 16.55 2.56
CA ILE A 593 23.74 17.58 1.52
C ILE A 593 23.45 18.94 2.14
N LEU A 594 22.55 18.99 3.14
CA LEU A 594 22.13 20.21 3.84
C LEU A 594 23.02 20.53 5.05
N ALA A 595 24.18 19.91 5.17
CA ALA A 595 25.04 20.00 6.34
C ALA A 595 25.48 21.45 6.68
N ASP A 596 25.52 22.37 5.74
CA ASP A 596 25.86 23.78 5.93
C ASP A 596 24.62 24.70 6.01
N ALA A 597 23.43 24.13 6.26
CA ALA A 597 22.23 24.91 6.54
C ALA A 597 22.43 25.82 7.76
N HIS A 598 21.89 27.03 7.71
CA HIS A 598 21.91 27.96 8.82
C HIS A 598 21.00 27.51 9.96
N ALA A 599 19.85 26.95 9.62
CA ALA A 599 18.93 26.30 10.56
C ALA A 599 18.27 25.06 9.89
N MET A 600 17.96 24.03 10.67
CA MET A 600 17.32 22.82 10.17
C MET A 600 16.52 22.13 11.28
N THR A 601 15.40 21.50 10.91
CA THR A 601 14.57 20.63 11.75
C THR A 601 13.91 19.56 10.89
N ASP A 602 13.52 18.44 11.45
CA ASP A 602 12.63 17.52 10.79
C ASP A 602 11.16 17.93 10.97
N VAL A 603 10.32 17.71 9.96
CA VAL A 603 8.91 18.11 10.00
C VAL A 603 8.07 16.96 10.52
N THR A 604 7.65 17.04 11.78
CA THR A 604 6.95 15.94 12.45
C THR A 604 5.59 16.33 13.05
N GLY A 605 5.34 15.98 14.29
CA GLY A 605 4.02 16.04 14.93
C GLY A 605 3.36 17.43 14.98
N PHE A 606 4.13 18.50 14.93
CA PHE A 606 3.60 19.88 14.97
C PHE A 606 3.23 20.43 13.58
N GLY A 607 3.47 19.66 12.51
CA GLY A 607 3.22 20.07 11.14
C GLY A 607 4.21 21.12 10.62
N LEU A 608 4.19 21.35 9.31
CA LEU A 608 5.12 22.29 8.67
C LEU A 608 5.04 23.71 9.28
N ALA A 609 3.82 24.17 9.53
CA ALA A 609 3.62 25.51 10.11
C ALA A 609 4.22 25.62 11.52
N GLY A 610 4.05 24.61 12.36
CA GLY A 610 4.58 24.62 13.73
C GLY A 610 6.12 24.58 13.78
N HIS A 611 6.75 23.75 12.91
CA HIS A 611 8.22 23.68 12.82
C HIS A 611 8.81 24.97 12.23
N LEU A 612 8.21 25.53 11.16
CA LEU A 612 8.66 26.78 10.57
C LEU A 612 8.51 27.97 11.54
N SER A 613 7.37 28.05 12.25
CA SER A 613 7.19 29.10 13.28
C SER A 613 8.21 28.96 14.40
N GLY A 614 8.53 27.72 14.83
CA GLY A 614 9.60 27.49 15.81
C GLY A 614 10.97 27.96 15.33
N MET A 615 11.30 27.72 14.06
CA MET A 615 12.53 28.20 13.43
C MET A 615 12.58 29.73 13.37
N CYS A 616 11.48 30.35 12.98
CA CYS A 616 11.38 31.84 12.93
C CYS A 616 11.53 32.46 14.32
N GLU A 617 10.81 31.92 15.31
CA GLU A 617 10.87 32.39 16.72
C GLU A 617 12.29 32.24 17.30
N ALA A 618 12.94 31.07 17.11
CA ALA A 618 14.28 30.83 17.63
C ALA A 618 15.36 31.68 16.94
N SER A 619 15.14 32.08 15.69
CA SER A 619 16.09 32.88 14.90
C SER A 619 15.80 34.38 14.90
N GLY A 620 14.66 34.85 15.41
CA GLY A 620 14.24 36.25 15.38
C GLY A 620 14.00 36.77 13.95
N VAL A 621 13.34 36.01 13.11
CA VAL A 621 13.09 36.30 11.69
C VAL A 621 11.64 35.96 11.32
N ASP A 622 11.16 36.44 10.17
CA ASP A 622 9.89 36.01 9.55
C ASP A 622 10.17 35.04 8.41
N ALA A 623 9.13 34.27 8.03
CA ALA A 623 9.15 33.48 6.81
C ALA A 623 8.01 33.84 5.85
N VAL A 624 8.28 33.79 4.54
CA VAL A 624 7.28 33.87 3.48
C VAL A 624 7.23 32.53 2.77
N LEU A 625 6.07 31.84 2.86
CA LEU A 625 5.83 30.51 2.31
C LEU A 625 4.96 30.62 1.05
N ASP A 626 5.39 30.02 -0.05
CA ASP A 626 4.58 29.85 -1.26
C ASP A 626 3.77 28.54 -1.16
N LEU A 627 2.47 28.67 -0.88
CA LEU A 627 1.57 27.54 -0.71
C LEU A 627 1.45 26.68 -1.99
N ASP A 628 1.58 27.29 -3.18
CA ASP A 628 1.35 26.57 -4.45
C ASP A 628 2.44 25.53 -4.71
N VAL A 629 3.67 25.79 -4.26
CA VAL A 629 4.81 24.87 -4.47
C VAL A 629 5.01 23.87 -3.32
N VAL A 630 4.34 24.02 -2.17
CA VAL A 630 4.44 23.04 -1.09
C VAL A 630 4.01 21.67 -1.60
N PRO A 631 4.90 20.65 -1.55
CA PRO A 631 4.61 19.31 -2.06
C PRO A 631 3.65 18.58 -1.11
N VAL A 632 2.65 17.91 -1.68
CA VAL A 632 1.59 17.23 -0.95
C VAL A 632 1.52 15.77 -1.41
N MET A 633 1.44 14.84 -0.47
CA MET A 633 1.28 13.41 -0.74
C MET A 633 0.01 13.14 -1.57
N ALA A 634 0.09 12.16 -2.47
CA ALA A 634 -1.07 11.75 -3.28
C ALA A 634 -2.27 11.44 -2.39
N GLY A 635 -3.46 11.91 -2.78
CA GLY A 635 -4.71 11.75 -2.02
C GLY A 635 -4.91 12.69 -0.84
N ALA A 636 -3.85 13.28 -0.25
CA ALA A 636 -3.97 14.10 0.96
C ALA A 636 -4.84 15.36 0.73
N LEU A 637 -4.63 16.06 -0.39
CA LEU A 637 -5.43 17.24 -0.72
C LEU A 637 -6.90 16.91 -0.97
N ALA A 638 -7.20 15.78 -1.59
CA ALA A 638 -8.57 15.31 -1.82
C ALA A 638 -9.30 15.03 -0.48
N LEU A 639 -8.60 14.37 0.46
CA LEU A 639 -9.11 14.12 1.81
C LEU A 639 -9.31 15.42 2.60
N ALA A 640 -8.38 16.35 2.52
CA ALA A 640 -8.49 17.67 3.17
C ALA A 640 -9.68 18.46 2.60
N ASN A 641 -9.89 18.46 1.28
CA ASN A 641 -11.07 19.05 0.63
C ASN A 641 -12.38 18.40 1.08
N ALA A 642 -12.36 17.10 1.39
CA ALA A 642 -13.51 16.39 1.95
C ALA A 642 -13.69 16.62 3.46
N GLY A 643 -12.86 17.48 4.10
CA GLY A 643 -12.95 17.84 5.51
C GLY A 643 -12.28 16.84 6.46
N THR A 644 -11.46 15.91 5.95
CA THR A 644 -10.68 15.01 6.79
C THR A 644 -9.57 15.78 7.51
N LYS A 645 -9.47 15.61 8.82
CA LYS A 645 -8.43 16.21 9.67
C LYS A 645 -7.95 15.19 10.69
N SER A 646 -6.67 15.23 11.02
CA SER A 646 -6.09 14.42 12.09
C SER A 646 -6.56 14.88 13.48
N THR A 647 -6.36 14.07 14.51
CA THR A 647 -6.73 14.40 15.89
C THR A 647 -5.99 15.66 16.38
N LEU A 648 -4.69 15.76 16.05
CA LEU A 648 -3.81 16.84 16.53
C LEU A 648 -3.96 18.16 15.74
N PHE A 649 -4.74 18.19 14.66
CA PHE A 649 -4.86 19.36 13.77
C PHE A 649 -5.21 20.66 14.51
N LYS A 650 -6.24 20.62 15.39
CA LYS A 650 -6.70 21.82 16.11
C LYS A 650 -5.63 22.37 17.07
N ASP A 651 -4.95 21.48 17.76
CA ASP A 651 -3.89 21.84 18.71
C ASP A 651 -2.68 22.42 17.96
N ASN A 652 -2.33 21.83 16.81
CA ASN A 652 -1.27 22.36 15.96
C ASN A 652 -1.62 23.75 15.42
N GLN A 653 -2.85 23.95 14.94
CA GLN A 653 -3.29 25.25 14.45
C GLN A 653 -3.24 26.32 15.56
N ALA A 654 -3.67 25.98 16.77
CA ALA A 654 -3.63 26.90 17.92
C ALA A 654 -2.20 27.15 18.44
N GLY A 655 -1.30 26.14 18.32
CA GLY A 655 0.07 26.20 18.87
C GLY A 655 1.15 26.67 17.89
N SER A 656 0.83 26.92 16.61
CA SER A 656 1.81 27.27 15.56
C SER A 656 2.28 28.72 15.55
N GLY A 657 1.92 29.54 16.55
CA GLY A 657 2.28 30.96 16.54
C GLY A 657 1.55 31.77 15.46
N PRO A 658 2.02 32.98 15.11
CA PRO A 658 1.37 33.86 14.14
C PRO A 658 1.59 33.37 12.69
N VAL A 659 0.61 32.64 12.13
CA VAL A 659 0.59 32.20 10.73
C VAL A 659 -0.54 32.95 10.01
N PHE A 660 -0.20 33.78 9.02
CA PHE A 660 -1.15 34.59 8.27
C PHE A 660 -1.29 34.15 6.82
N GLY A 661 -2.47 34.32 6.25
CA GLY A 661 -2.75 33.98 4.84
C GLY A 661 -3.04 32.50 4.56
N ALA A 662 -2.98 31.63 5.58
CA ALA A 662 -3.24 30.20 5.44
C ALA A 662 -4.75 29.92 5.36
N ASN A 663 -5.31 29.83 4.14
CA ASN A 663 -6.72 29.59 3.90
C ASN A 663 -6.96 28.43 2.91
N GLY A 664 -7.99 27.64 3.19
CA GLY A 664 -8.40 26.51 2.33
C GLY A 664 -7.73 25.19 2.67
N ALA A 665 -8.18 24.12 2.02
CA ALA A 665 -7.79 22.75 2.35
C ALA A 665 -6.28 22.46 2.19
N LYS A 666 -5.60 23.10 1.22
CA LYS A 666 -4.15 22.95 1.08
C LYS A 666 -3.40 23.63 2.23
N ALA A 667 -3.89 24.79 2.70
CA ALA A 667 -3.33 25.48 3.85
C ALA A 667 -3.57 24.71 5.17
N ASP A 668 -4.70 24.01 5.30
CA ASP A 668 -4.94 23.13 6.44
C ASP A 668 -3.85 22.05 6.57
N LEU A 669 -3.27 21.58 5.45
CA LEU A 669 -2.18 20.58 5.47
C LEU A 669 -0.88 21.08 6.10
N LEU A 670 -0.69 22.40 6.20
CA LEU A 670 0.47 23.00 6.91
C LEU A 670 0.45 22.67 8.41
N PHE A 671 -0.74 22.46 8.97
CA PHE A 671 -0.96 22.12 10.39
C PHE A 671 -1.13 20.60 10.62
N ASP A 672 -1.10 19.82 9.54
CA ASP A 672 -1.25 18.36 9.63
C ASP A 672 0.02 17.73 10.24
N PRO A 673 -0.10 16.89 11.29
CA PRO A 673 1.07 16.22 11.87
C PRO A 673 1.70 15.27 10.86
N GLN A 674 3.02 15.29 10.75
CA GLN A 674 3.76 14.40 9.89
C GLN A 674 4.41 13.28 10.72
N THR A 675 4.29 12.05 10.25
CA THR A 675 4.97 10.89 10.83
C THR A 675 6.19 10.58 9.95
N SER A 676 7.39 10.68 10.52
CA SER A 676 8.64 10.53 9.77
C SER A 676 8.67 11.42 8.51
N GLY A 677 8.55 12.73 8.72
CA GLY A 677 8.54 13.72 7.65
C GLY A 677 9.93 14.04 7.10
N GLY A 678 9.98 15.00 6.19
CA GLY A 678 11.22 15.49 5.59
C GLY A 678 11.94 16.52 6.47
N LEU A 679 13.15 16.89 6.06
CA LEU A 679 13.88 18.01 6.64
C LEU A 679 13.37 19.33 6.08
N LEU A 680 13.23 20.33 6.96
CA LEU A 680 13.05 21.74 6.64
C LEU A 680 14.35 22.46 6.95
N ALA A 681 14.98 23.05 5.93
CA ALA A 681 16.27 23.72 6.07
C ALA A 681 16.21 25.17 5.54
N ALA A 682 16.76 26.10 6.30
CA ALA A 682 17.09 27.47 5.86
C ALA A 682 18.53 27.49 5.36
N VAL A 683 18.73 27.80 4.08
CA VAL A 683 20.02 27.73 3.40
C VAL A 683 20.31 29.04 2.66
N ASP A 684 21.58 29.35 2.47
CA ASP A 684 22.00 30.47 1.64
C ASP A 684 21.33 30.40 0.25
N ALA A 685 20.64 31.49 -0.14
CA ALA A 685 19.90 31.55 -1.39
C ALA A 685 20.79 31.30 -2.63
N VAL A 686 22.08 31.69 -2.58
CA VAL A 686 23.03 31.46 -3.66
C VAL A 686 23.28 29.97 -3.88
N GLN A 687 23.25 29.16 -2.82
CA GLN A 687 23.49 27.71 -2.88
C GLN A 687 22.19 26.90 -3.11
N ALA A 688 21.02 27.49 -2.86
CA ALA A 688 19.75 26.80 -2.80
C ALA A 688 19.43 25.94 -4.05
N GLN A 689 19.66 26.46 -5.26
CA GLN A 689 19.42 25.71 -6.51
C GLN A 689 20.38 24.55 -6.69
N SER A 690 21.64 24.69 -6.27
CA SER A 690 22.63 23.61 -6.33
C SER A 690 22.29 22.50 -5.35
N LEU A 691 21.90 22.87 -4.11
CA LEU A 691 21.47 21.94 -3.08
C LEU A 691 20.19 21.20 -3.50
N LEU A 692 19.21 21.93 -4.06
CA LEU A 692 17.98 21.33 -4.59
C LEU A 692 18.27 20.28 -5.67
N LYS A 693 19.17 20.59 -6.60
CA LYS A 693 19.59 19.63 -7.63
C LYS A 693 20.22 18.38 -7.00
N GLN A 694 21.14 18.53 -6.05
CA GLN A 694 21.81 17.40 -5.39
C GLN A 694 20.78 16.53 -4.62
N LEU A 695 19.79 17.13 -3.94
CA LEU A 695 18.73 16.43 -3.26
C LEU A 695 17.88 15.58 -4.23
N ARG A 696 17.51 16.17 -5.38
CA ARG A 696 16.75 15.47 -6.41
C ARG A 696 17.55 14.35 -7.08
N ASP A 697 18.82 14.58 -7.35
CA ASP A 697 19.74 13.56 -7.89
C ASP A 697 19.93 12.40 -6.86
N ALA A 698 19.80 12.68 -5.55
CA ALA A 698 19.81 11.68 -4.48
C ALA A 698 18.47 10.96 -4.27
N GLY A 699 17.41 11.33 -5.02
CA GLY A 699 16.09 10.68 -5.03
C GLY A 699 15.05 11.29 -4.08
N TYR A 700 15.26 12.51 -3.58
CA TYR A 700 14.28 13.23 -2.76
C TYR A 700 13.36 14.12 -3.60
N ASP A 701 12.08 14.19 -3.24
CA ASP A 701 11.10 15.12 -3.83
C ASP A 701 11.24 16.53 -3.22
N ALA A 702 12.49 17.03 -3.17
CA ALA A 702 12.82 18.30 -2.55
C ALA A 702 12.30 19.50 -3.36
N VAL A 703 11.83 20.54 -2.62
CA VAL A 703 11.30 21.78 -3.20
C VAL A 703 11.75 22.98 -2.36
N ILE A 704 12.05 24.10 -3.01
CA ILE A 704 12.17 25.40 -2.35
C ILE A 704 10.75 25.91 -2.14
N ILE A 705 10.32 26.05 -0.88
CA ILE A 705 8.94 26.35 -0.51
C ILE A 705 8.73 27.81 -0.08
N GLY A 706 9.79 28.61 -0.02
CA GLY A 706 9.72 30.00 0.45
C GLY A 706 11.07 30.56 0.80
N GLN A 707 11.06 31.66 1.54
CA GLN A 707 12.26 32.39 2.00
C GLN A 707 12.11 32.95 3.41
N ILE A 708 13.23 33.14 4.05
CA ILE A 708 13.35 33.87 5.33
C ILE A 708 13.49 35.38 5.05
N VAL A 709 12.80 36.19 5.80
CA VAL A 709 12.86 37.65 5.71
C VAL A 709 13.08 38.27 7.10
N ALA A 710 13.50 39.51 7.15
CA ALA A 710 13.63 40.23 8.44
C ALA A 710 12.26 40.31 9.15
N GLY A 711 12.24 40.03 10.45
CA GLY A 711 11.01 39.97 11.24
C GLY A 711 11.23 39.55 12.66
N ASP A 712 10.17 39.07 13.33
CA ASP A 712 10.15 38.78 14.77
C ASP A 712 9.41 37.46 15.11
N GLY A 713 9.29 36.53 14.17
CA GLY A 713 8.71 35.18 14.39
C GLY A 713 7.41 34.89 13.64
N THR A 714 7.10 35.67 12.61
CA THR A 714 5.84 35.51 11.85
C THR A 714 6.02 34.66 10.60
N VAL A 715 5.04 33.79 10.30
CA VAL A 715 4.95 33.06 9.03
C VAL A 715 3.83 33.63 8.16
N LYS A 716 4.19 34.12 6.97
CA LYS A 716 3.25 34.63 5.96
C LYS A 716 3.09 33.60 4.85
N VAL A 717 1.87 33.14 4.63
CA VAL A 717 1.52 32.16 3.58
C VAL A 717 0.88 32.93 2.42
N GLN A 718 1.39 32.74 1.22
CA GLN A 718 0.88 33.35 0.00
C GLN A 718 0.69 32.32 -1.12
N THR A 719 -0.09 32.68 -2.13
CA THR A 719 -0.22 31.93 -3.39
C THR A 719 0.57 32.66 -4.47
N GLY A 720 1.42 31.96 -5.20
CA GLY A 720 2.36 32.53 -6.17
C GLY A 720 3.76 32.80 -5.60
N PRO A 721 4.75 33.12 -6.47
CA PRO A 721 6.15 33.20 -6.10
C PRO A 721 6.37 34.17 -4.93
N ALA A 722 7.16 33.72 -3.96
CA ALA A 722 7.57 34.51 -2.80
C ALA A 722 8.58 35.60 -3.18
#